data_68d7294cf4d616f0743d90ba102452ca
#
_entry.id   68d7294cf4d616f0743d90ba102452ca
#
_cell.length_a   1.000
_cell.length_b   1.000
_cell.length_c   1.000
_cell.angle_alpha   90.00
_cell.angle_beta   90.00
_cell.angle_gamma   90.00
#
_symmetry.space_group_name_H-M   'P 1'
#
loop_
_entity.id
_entity.type
_entity.pdbx_description
1 polymer ?
#
loop_
_entity_poly.entity_id
_entity_poly.type
_entity_poly.pdbx_seq_one_letter_code
_entity_poly.pdbx_strand_id
1 'polypeptide(L)'
;MIEFASHAWVESPLQLISAIEARQPGEVLEIHARIDAEGMASFLERFHTDWLPEGVSITAVGEVDPRIFTTRSGRLLIGDLCSGRLQRAMLASGLQMRRHVVVLDDGFATLHAVRELVDRRPRALIRPRQKTSRSRTAAGFAVALLLRTALQRRRLAWTTALPVPDDLAAAFTAAGGTLQRHSFDFVRSLQDAGSRVPDRIILGSAMVADELITPEAYFGWLDEVTDRLGASAEHPVAYFAHRRETPEQLARVADIPHVTVRQAHLPVEIRLAAAPAGAHVCSLPTSAVANLPTTMQDPVITVTDIPPAWWTGTAPDALRRQLNEAAAARRRSGSEYRIVAVADSESYLKWAARMLDSLGPDVDARLWLIDTPICPTSGQVSHALAGSSWAGAHVPIIERRDLHERMTAVGPDVVLAAATGPVVQQIAATAHQLQRRPGVASGLPGIGLPARPKGIIYRRDCDLFITHSRHERNAYRYVATETGIPLEIAVARLPLLSSPDIPQPSFDTLADGSAPVPERIVFAPQAKVPTERQDRIAILLALADFSRRHPAAEAIVKVRSLPGEQETHHEEHSYLSLIQELTASGELAAGDLSIAVGPMDEFLTAGSALVTVSSTAALESIDRGLQTLIISDFGVSEDLLNAVFDESGILGTLQDLAAGRIGFPCDWWLQENYFHPPSTEVKRAFRILAARSQQYQLQSQPWIKHINSWRAVRAELRTAAPQPVVDGYRFTLEQIRRFKRRVR
;
A
#
# COMPACT_ATOMS: atom_id res chain seq x y z
N MET A 1 -19.89 19.13 47.95
CA MET A 1 -20.07 18.23 46.81
C MET A 1 -19.00 18.40 45.70
N ILE A 2 -18.15 19.42 45.76
CA ILE A 2 -17.12 19.72 44.73
C ILE A 2 -15.86 18.82 44.83
N GLU A 3 -15.69 18.08 45.90
CA GLU A 3 -14.47 17.34 46.20
C GLU A 3 -14.28 16.02 45.39
N PHE A 4 -15.31 15.54 44.69
CA PHE A 4 -15.28 14.28 43.95
C PHE A 4 -15.52 14.41 42.44
N ALA A 5 -15.65 15.63 41.89
CA ALA A 5 -15.90 15.83 40.48
C ALA A 5 -14.68 15.55 39.63
N SER A 6 -14.88 14.90 38.51
CA SER A 6 -13.92 14.84 37.43
C SER A 6 -13.96 16.12 36.59
N HIS A 7 -12.84 16.57 36.08
CA HIS A 7 -12.76 17.78 35.29
C HIS A 7 -12.24 17.49 33.89
N ALA A 8 -12.85 18.08 32.89
CA ALA A 8 -12.38 18.03 31.52
C ALA A 8 -11.94 19.42 31.04
N TRP A 9 -10.80 19.50 30.38
CA TRP A 9 -10.40 20.68 29.60
C TRP A 9 -10.52 20.38 28.12
N VAL A 10 -11.36 21.14 27.40
CA VAL A 10 -11.64 20.92 25.98
C VAL A 10 -11.52 22.21 25.17
N GLU A 11 -10.91 22.11 24.00
CA GLU A 11 -10.63 23.21 23.07
C GLU A 11 -11.27 23.00 21.69
N SER A 12 -12.12 21.97 21.54
CA SER A 12 -12.90 21.75 20.32
C SER A 12 -14.22 21.02 20.64
N PRO A 13 -15.25 21.18 19.78
CA PRO A 13 -16.50 20.46 19.93
C PRO A 13 -16.34 18.93 19.99
N LEU A 14 -15.44 18.36 19.21
CA LEU A 14 -15.18 16.91 19.23
C LEU A 14 -14.62 16.44 20.58
N GLN A 15 -13.69 17.23 21.17
CA GLN A 15 -13.15 16.94 22.50
C GLN A 15 -14.24 17.00 23.58
N LEU A 16 -15.19 17.93 23.45
CA LEU A 16 -16.33 18.02 24.37
C LEU A 16 -17.19 16.76 24.29
N ILE A 17 -17.54 16.33 23.08
CA ILE A 17 -18.27 15.07 22.87
C ILE A 17 -17.49 13.90 23.45
N SER A 18 -16.20 13.79 23.15
CA SER A 18 -15.33 12.74 23.65
C SER A 18 -15.24 12.74 25.18
N ALA A 19 -15.34 13.91 25.84
CA ALA A 19 -15.39 13.98 27.30
C ALA A 19 -16.68 13.39 27.86
N ILE A 20 -17.81 13.64 27.20
CA ILE A 20 -19.10 13.06 27.59
C ILE A 20 -19.08 11.54 27.39
N GLU A 21 -18.58 11.07 26.28
CA GLU A 21 -18.44 9.63 25.96
C GLU A 21 -17.47 8.89 26.91
N ALA A 22 -16.43 9.59 27.39
CA ALA A 22 -15.47 9.04 28.34
C ALA A 22 -15.95 8.96 29.77
N ARG A 23 -17.12 9.53 30.06
CA ARG A 23 -17.71 9.55 31.41
C ARG A 23 -18.02 8.13 31.90
N GLN A 24 -17.75 7.89 33.16
CA GLN A 24 -18.08 6.62 33.82
C GLN A 24 -19.51 6.68 34.46
N PRO A 25 -20.20 5.55 34.57
CA PRO A 25 -21.49 5.53 35.25
C PRO A 25 -21.40 6.12 36.67
N GLY A 26 -22.33 7.06 37.01
CA GLY A 26 -22.35 7.72 38.30
C GLY A 26 -21.29 8.81 38.53
N GLU A 27 -20.41 9.06 37.56
CA GLU A 27 -19.37 10.10 37.65
C GLU A 27 -19.99 11.50 37.47
N VAL A 28 -19.62 12.44 38.34
CA VAL A 28 -19.90 13.86 38.15
C VAL A 28 -18.76 14.46 37.34
N LEU A 29 -19.08 15.05 36.19
CA LEU A 29 -18.11 15.58 35.21
C LEU A 29 -18.36 17.06 34.95
N GLU A 30 -17.39 17.90 35.26
CA GLU A 30 -17.39 19.32 34.91
C GLU A 30 -16.49 19.57 33.71
N ILE A 31 -17.09 20.03 32.61
CA ILE A 31 -16.39 20.29 31.36
C ILE A 31 -16.10 21.79 31.24
N HIS A 32 -14.82 22.15 31.23
CA HIS A 32 -14.35 23.51 31.01
C HIS A 32 -14.08 23.69 29.52
N ALA A 33 -15.02 24.31 28.81
CA ALA A 33 -14.96 24.51 27.36
C ALA A 33 -14.35 25.89 27.05
N ARG A 34 -13.29 25.89 26.29
CA ARG A 34 -12.59 27.10 25.86
C ARG A 34 -13.41 27.85 24.82
N ILE A 35 -14.01 28.99 25.22
CA ILE A 35 -14.96 29.75 24.39
C ILE A 35 -14.31 30.45 23.20
N ASP A 36 -13.05 30.88 23.33
CA ASP A 36 -12.28 31.54 22.25
C ASP A 36 -11.60 30.53 21.30
N ALA A 37 -11.85 29.23 21.46
CA ALA A 37 -11.43 28.21 20.50
C ALA A 37 -12.34 28.23 19.26
N GLU A 38 -11.72 28.01 18.11
CA GLU A 38 -12.41 28.03 16.81
C GLU A 38 -13.62 27.08 16.79
N GLY A 39 -14.81 27.64 16.54
CA GLY A 39 -16.07 26.90 16.45
C GLY A 39 -16.71 26.52 17.79
N MET A 40 -16.07 26.79 18.95
CA MET A 40 -16.63 26.41 20.25
C MET A 40 -17.82 27.29 20.64
N ALA A 41 -17.73 28.62 20.45
CA ALA A 41 -18.81 29.54 20.77
C ALA A 41 -20.08 29.19 19.97
N SER A 42 -20.00 29.08 18.66
CA SER A 42 -21.15 28.72 17.81
C SER A 42 -21.68 27.32 18.06
N PHE A 43 -20.84 26.42 18.55
CA PHE A 43 -21.26 25.08 18.98
C PHE A 43 -22.08 25.17 20.26
N LEU A 44 -21.60 25.88 21.30
CA LEU A 44 -22.30 26.00 22.60
C LEU A 44 -23.61 26.74 22.49
N GLU A 45 -23.76 27.69 21.57
CA GLU A 45 -25.02 28.39 21.28
C GLU A 45 -26.13 27.44 20.76
N ARG A 46 -25.73 26.34 20.12
CA ARG A 46 -26.67 25.38 19.48
C ARG A 46 -26.72 24.03 20.19
N PHE A 47 -25.83 23.82 21.12
CA PHE A 47 -25.79 22.61 21.93
C PHE A 47 -26.76 22.76 23.12
N HIS A 48 -27.91 22.08 23.07
CA HIS A 48 -28.92 22.17 24.11
C HIS A 48 -28.44 21.49 25.39
N THR A 49 -28.52 22.20 26.52
CA THR A 49 -28.13 21.66 27.83
C THR A 49 -28.99 20.46 28.24
N ASP A 50 -30.23 20.37 27.74
CA ASP A 50 -31.14 19.23 27.96
C ASP A 50 -30.63 17.92 27.36
N TRP A 51 -29.65 17.99 26.45
CA TRP A 51 -28.98 16.81 25.89
C TRP A 51 -27.96 16.21 26.87
N LEU A 52 -27.50 16.98 27.87
CA LEU A 52 -26.46 16.52 28.78
C LEU A 52 -26.95 15.37 29.66
N PRO A 53 -26.16 14.30 29.80
CA PRO A 53 -26.42 13.26 30.77
C PRO A 53 -26.43 13.82 32.20
N GLU A 54 -27.22 13.22 33.10
CA GLU A 54 -27.25 13.59 34.50
C GLU A 54 -25.86 13.59 35.13
N GLY A 55 -25.50 14.64 35.86
CA GLY A 55 -24.21 14.82 36.51
C GLY A 55 -23.09 15.36 35.58
N VAL A 56 -23.43 15.79 34.36
CA VAL A 56 -22.51 16.51 33.46
C VAL A 56 -22.88 17.99 33.44
N SER A 57 -21.87 18.86 33.57
CA SER A 57 -22.03 20.30 33.41
C SER A 57 -20.96 20.88 32.49
N ILE A 58 -21.30 21.95 31.75
CA ILE A 58 -20.39 22.66 30.87
C ILE A 58 -20.26 24.11 31.38
N THR A 59 -18.99 24.54 31.51
CA THR A 59 -18.67 25.93 31.86
C THR A 59 -17.80 26.50 30.71
N ALA A 60 -18.32 27.57 30.09
CA ALA A 60 -17.55 28.32 29.08
C ALA A 60 -16.50 29.18 29.77
N VAL A 61 -15.22 29.00 29.40
CA VAL A 61 -14.09 29.68 30.03
C VAL A 61 -13.11 30.23 28.96
N GLY A 62 -12.47 31.38 29.29
CA GLY A 62 -11.42 31.96 28.43
C GLY A 62 -10.03 31.37 28.70
N GLU A 63 -9.76 31.04 29.96
CA GLU A 63 -8.44 30.55 30.39
C GLU A 63 -8.56 29.28 31.24
N VAL A 64 -7.47 28.51 31.24
CA VAL A 64 -7.39 27.29 32.07
C VAL A 64 -7.20 27.67 33.51
N ASP A 65 -8.12 27.25 34.38
CA ASP A 65 -7.92 27.37 35.85
C ASP A 65 -6.88 26.32 36.29
N PRO A 66 -5.70 26.72 36.79
CA PRO A 66 -4.68 25.78 37.25
C PRO A 66 -5.16 24.85 38.36
N ARG A 67 -6.22 25.22 39.09
CA ARG A 67 -6.78 24.43 40.20
C ARG A 67 -7.34 23.08 39.73
N ILE A 68 -7.78 22.95 38.46
CA ILE A 68 -8.24 21.67 37.90
C ILE A 68 -7.14 20.62 37.90
N PHE A 69 -5.84 21.00 37.86
CA PHE A 69 -4.71 20.08 37.92
C PHE A 69 -4.27 19.71 39.33
N THR A 70 -4.67 20.48 40.35
CA THR A 70 -4.22 20.31 41.72
C THR A 70 -5.24 19.58 42.60
N THR A 71 -6.51 19.45 42.16
CA THR A 71 -7.55 18.68 42.85
C THR A 71 -7.10 17.22 43.04
N ARG A 72 -7.40 16.64 44.19
CA ARG A 72 -6.90 15.31 44.57
C ARG A 72 -7.82 14.17 44.18
N SER A 73 -9.09 14.45 43.94
CA SER A 73 -10.16 13.47 43.63
C SER A 73 -10.65 13.57 42.19
N GLY A 74 -11.29 12.51 41.69
CA GLY A 74 -11.82 12.42 40.33
C GLY A 74 -10.73 12.21 39.24
N ARG A 75 -11.14 12.16 38.00
CA ARG A 75 -10.27 12.05 36.83
C ARG A 75 -9.99 13.43 36.22
N LEU A 76 -8.93 13.56 35.47
CA LEU A 76 -8.61 14.73 34.64
C LEU A 76 -8.65 14.33 33.17
N LEU A 77 -9.61 14.87 32.42
CA LEU A 77 -9.78 14.60 31.01
C LEU A 77 -9.16 15.74 30.19
N ILE A 78 -8.31 15.43 29.21
CA ILE A 78 -7.54 16.42 28.46
C ILE A 78 -7.73 16.17 26.96
N GLY A 79 -8.19 17.18 26.24
CA GLY A 79 -8.41 17.12 24.81
C GLY A 79 -7.09 17.18 23.99
N ASP A 80 -6.50 18.38 23.90
CA ASP A 80 -5.31 18.61 23.06
C ASP A 80 -4.01 18.61 23.85
N LEU A 81 -3.28 17.51 23.84
CA LEU A 81 -1.95 17.41 24.48
C LEU A 81 -0.91 18.37 23.87
N CYS A 82 -1.13 18.84 22.66
CA CYS A 82 -0.26 19.78 21.96
C CYS A 82 -0.66 21.24 22.18
N SER A 83 -1.70 21.54 22.98
CA SER A 83 -2.11 22.91 23.27
C SER A 83 -1.09 23.65 24.13
N GLY A 84 -0.62 24.81 23.64
CA GLY A 84 0.30 25.65 24.38
C GLY A 84 -0.28 26.28 25.63
N ARG A 85 -1.60 26.53 25.67
CA ARG A 85 -2.30 27.05 26.85
C ARG A 85 -2.39 25.98 27.92
N LEU A 86 -2.87 24.81 27.55
CA LEU A 86 -2.93 23.65 28.43
C LEU A 86 -1.55 23.35 29.04
N GLN A 87 -0.51 23.28 28.21
CA GLN A 87 0.83 22.94 28.68
C GLN A 87 1.38 23.99 29.66
N ARG A 88 1.15 25.30 29.42
CA ARG A 88 1.55 26.34 30.35
C ARG A 88 0.79 26.23 31.69
N ALA A 89 -0.50 25.97 31.65
CA ALA A 89 -1.32 25.81 32.85
C ALA A 89 -0.89 24.58 33.66
N MET A 90 -0.60 23.46 33.02
CA MET A 90 -0.05 22.25 33.65
C MET A 90 1.30 22.53 34.33
N LEU A 91 2.20 23.28 33.68
CA LEU A 91 3.51 23.65 34.25
C LEU A 91 3.35 24.62 35.41
N ALA A 92 2.46 25.60 35.32
CA ALA A 92 2.17 26.58 36.38
C ALA A 92 1.56 25.94 37.63
N SER A 93 0.84 24.82 37.49
CA SER A 93 0.24 24.05 38.62
C SER A 93 1.27 23.26 39.47
N GLY A 94 2.56 23.36 39.16
CA GLY A 94 3.63 22.65 39.87
C GLY A 94 3.72 21.17 39.57
N LEU A 95 3.17 20.71 38.44
CA LEU A 95 3.35 19.36 37.87
C LEU A 95 2.94 18.18 38.78
N GLN A 96 2.10 18.40 39.77
CA GLN A 96 1.64 17.34 40.65
C GLN A 96 0.48 16.54 40.07
N MET A 97 0.73 15.76 39.00
CA MET A 97 -0.30 14.85 38.46
C MET A 97 -0.45 13.61 39.32
N ARG A 98 -1.27 13.73 40.39
CA ARG A 98 -1.60 12.60 41.30
C ARG A 98 -2.85 11.84 40.84
N ARG A 99 -3.61 12.38 39.88
CA ARG A 99 -4.90 11.87 39.37
C ARG A 99 -4.71 10.92 38.22
N HIS A 100 -5.73 10.17 37.91
CA HIS A 100 -5.85 9.50 36.61
C HIS A 100 -6.13 10.53 35.51
N VAL A 101 -5.32 10.51 34.47
CA VAL A 101 -5.47 11.37 33.30
C VAL A 101 -6.06 10.58 32.17
N VAL A 102 -7.06 11.16 31.51
CA VAL A 102 -7.68 10.58 30.31
C VAL A 102 -7.41 11.51 29.13
N VAL A 103 -6.76 10.99 28.13
CA VAL A 103 -6.57 11.69 26.84
C VAL A 103 -7.81 11.48 26.00
N LEU A 104 -8.39 12.56 25.50
CA LEU A 104 -9.59 12.58 24.66
C LEU A 104 -9.21 12.67 23.16
N ASP A 105 -10.16 12.36 22.30
CA ASP A 105 -9.96 12.52 20.86
C ASP A 105 -9.96 13.98 20.42
N ASP A 106 -8.94 14.36 19.65
CA ASP A 106 -8.83 15.59 18.85
C ASP A 106 -8.49 15.22 17.38
N GLY A 107 -9.14 14.19 16.90
CA GLY A 107 -8.86 13.64 15.58
C GLY A 107 -7.45 13.04 15.48
N PHE A 108 -6.84 13.14 14.30
CA PHE A 108 -5.49 12.60 14.06
C PHE A 108 -4.38 13.29 14.87
N ALA A 109 -4.64 14.46 15.44
CA ALA A 109 -3.69 15.13 16.32
C ALA A 109 -3.42 14.30 17.59
N THR A 110 -4.43 13.61 18.12
CA THR A 110 -4.26 12.71 19.27
C THR A 110 -3.39 11.51 18.94
N LEU A 111 -3.57 10.87 17.76
CA LEU A 111 -2.71 9.76 17.31
C LEU A 111 -1.24 10.20 17.24
N HIS A 112 -0.97 11.40 16.70
CA HIS A 112 0.38 11.95 16.66
C HIS A 112 0.93 12.17 18.07
N ALA A 113 0.18 12.82 18.96
CA ALA A 113 0.63 13.12 20.32
C ALA A 113 0.93 11.85 21.14
N VAL A 114 0.09 10.81 21.01
CA VAL A 114 0.30 9.53 21.68
C VAL A 114 1.52 8.81 21.09
N ARG A 115 1.74 8.86 19.77
CA ARG A 115 2.94 8.28 19.14
C ARG A 115 4.23 8.92 19.67
N GLU A 116 4.28 10.26 19.78
CA GLU A 116 5.40 10.98 20.37
C GLU A 116 5.57 10.66 21.89
N LEU A 117 4.47 10.40 22.57
CA LEU A 117 4.49 10.07 24.00
C LEU A 117 5.10 8.69 24.28
N VAL A 118 4.88 7.70 23.41
CA VAL A 118 5.39 6.32 23.58
C VAL A 118 6.73 6.09 22.89
N ASP A 119 7.23 7.01 22.08
CA ASP A 119 8.54 6.89 21.42
C ASP A 119 9.65 6.63 22.48
N ARG A 120 10.62 5.81 22.13
CA ARG A 120 11.79 5.49 23.01
C ARG A 120 12.52 6.77 23.45
N ARG A 121 12.65 7.75 22.56
CA ARG A 121 13.25 9.04 22.88
C ARG A 121 12.15 10.07 23.19
N PRO A 122 12.18 10.72 24.36
CA PRO A 122 11.21 11.77 24.68
C PRO A 122 11.26 12.89 23.62
N ARG A 123 10.11 13.24 23.09
CA ARG A 123 9.94 14.35 22.16
C ARG A 123 8.96 15.37 22.69
N ALA A 124 9.08 16.62 22.22
CA ALA A 124 8.17 17.68 22.60
C ALA A 124 6.78 17.45 21.97
N LEU A 125 5.72 17.53 22.75
CA LEU A 125 4.34 17.47 22.26
C LEU A 125 3.99 18.79 21.57
N ILE A 126 4.14 18.80 20.24
CA ILE A 126 3.92 19.96 19.38
C ILE A 126 3.21 19.49 18.11
N ARG A 127 2.27 20.29 17.63
CA ARG A 127 1.62 20.00 16.34
C ARG A 127 2.64 20.12 15.18
N PRO A 128 2.71 19.19 14.24
CA PRO A 128 3.75 19.15 13.19
C PRO A 128 3.83 20.40 12.31
N ARG A 129 2.75 21.19 12.23
CA ARG A 129 2.63 22.40 11.39
C ARG A 129 3.00 23.71 12.10
N GLN A 130 3.20 23.69 13.41
CA GLN A 130 3.41 24.93 14.16
C GLN A 130 4.87 25.33 14.14
N LYS A 131 5.19 26.53 13.59
CA LYS A 131 6.46 27.21 13.87
C LYS A 131 6.52 27.48 15.37
N THR A 132 7.47 26.89 16.06
CA THR A 132 7.55 26.95 17.52
C THR A 132 8.77 27.72 18.00
N SER A 133 8.60 28.50 19.06
CA SER A 133 9.72 29.12 19.79
C SER A 133 10.45 28.07 20.65
N ARG A 134 11.70 28.34 21.03
CA ARG A 134 12.46 27.47 21.94
C ARG A 134 11.73 27.22 23.26
N SER A 135 11.09 28.26 23.83
CA SER A 135 10.30 28.17 25.05
C SER A 135 9.09 27.25 24.88
N ARG A 136 8.42 27.30 23.72
CA ARG A 136 7.30 26.43 23.39
C ARG A 136 7.72 24.96 23.28
N THR A 137 8.88 24.71 22.66
CA THR A 137 9.46 23.37 22.54
C THR A 137 9.83 22.81 23.93
N ALA A 138 10.45 23.64 24.78
CA ALA A 138 10.81 23.25 26.15
C ALA A 138 9.56 22.90 26.98
N ALA A 139 8.48 23.70 26.90
CA ALA A 139 7.23 23.42 27.58
C ALA A 139 6.60 22.10 27.11
N GLY A 140 6.54 21.86 25.78
CA GLY A 140 6.04 20.61 25.22
C GLY A 140 6.85 19.37 25.65
N PHE A 141 8.18 19.53 25.76
CA PHE A 141 9.06 18.47 26.24
C PHE A 141 8.84 18.17 27.75
N ALA A 142 8.72 19.21 28.58
CA ALA A 142 8.46 19.05 30.01
C ALA A 142 7.13 18.32 30.26
N VAL A 143 6.07 18.68 29.54
CA VAL A 143 4.76 18.02 29.63
C VAL A 143 4.83 16.58 29.11
N ALA A 144 5.59 16.31 28.05
CA ALA A 144 5.82 14.94 27.58
C ALA A 144 6.43 14.06 28.68
N LEU A 145 7.46 14.54 29.38
CA LEU A 145 8.10 13.82 30.50
C LEU A 145 7.12 13.57 31.65
N LEU A 146 6.27 14.55 31.95
CA LEU A 146 5.24 14.44 32.98
C LEU A 146 4.22 13.34 32.63
N LEU A 147 3.68 13.37 31.42
CA LEU A 147 2.72 12.38 30.95
C LEU A 147 3.34 10.98 30.83
N ARG A 148 4.61 10.88 30.42
CA ARG A 148 5.35 9.62 30.46
C ARG A 148 5.50 9.05 31.88
N THR A 149 5.68 9.93 32.87
CA THR A 149 5.69 9.51 34.28
C THR A 149 4.32 9.00 34.75
N ALA A 150 3.24 9.67 34.30
CA ALA A 150 1.86 9.20 34.57
C ALA A 150 1.61 7.83 33.89
N LEU A 151 2.08 7.66 32.66
CA LEU A 151 1.99 6.43 31.87
C LEU A 151 2.70 5.27 32.62
N GLN A 152 3.96 5.44 33.01
CA GLN A 152 4.73 4.47 33.78
C GLN A 152 4.08 4.09 35.13
N ARG A 153 3.38 5.03 35.74
CA ARG A 153 2.60 4.82 36.99
C ARG A 153 1.22 4.25 36.76
N ARG A 154 0.87 3.86 35.52
CA ARG A 154 -0.45 3.32 35.12
C ARG A 154 -1.61 4.30 35.46
N ARG A 155 -1.37 5.60 35.31
CA ARG A 155 -2.35 6.67 35.59
C ARG A 155 -2.77 7.42 34.30
N LEU A 156 -2.43 6.93 33.13
CA LEU A 156 -2.81 7.49 31.85
C LEU A 156 -3.72 6.53 31.10
N ALA A 157 -4.92 6.99 30.80
CA ALA A 157 -5.82 6.33 29.88
C ALA A 157 -5.94 7.15 28.60
N TRP A 158 -6.27 6.51 27.51
CA TRP A 158 -6.64 7.14 26.26
C TRP A 158 -7.99 6.60 25.83
N THR A 159 -8.99 7.52 25.73
CA THR A 159 -10.33 7.20 25.29
C THR A 159 -10.48 7.68 23.85
N THR A 160 -10.88 6.78 22.95
CA THR A 160 -10.92 7.07 21.51
C THR A 160 -11.95 6.23 20.76
N ALA A 161 -12.58 6.81 19.75
CA ALA A 161 -13.34 6.10 18.72
C ALA A 161 -12.50 5.87 17.45
N LEU A 162 -11.33 6.52 17.34
CA LEU A 162 -10.47 6.39 16.16
C LEU A 162 -9.91 4.97 16.01
N PRO A 163 -9.74 4.50 14.79
CA PRO A 163 -8.98 3.28 14.51
C PRO A 163 -7.50 3.51 14.89
N VAL A 164 -7.11 2.98 16.04
CA VAL A 164 -5.73 3.05 16.53
C VAL A 164 -4.91 1.94 15.84
N PRO A 165 -3.78 2.26 15.22
CA PRO A 165 -2.87 1.25 14.70
C PRO A 165 -2.43 0.27 15.79
N ASP A 166 -2.38 -1.03 15.48
CA ASP A 166 -2.12 -2.08 16.47
C ASP A 166 -0.74 -1.92 17.15
N ASP A 167 0.26 -1.47 16.38
CA ASP A 167 1.59 -1.15 16.90
C ASP A 167 1.56 -0.01 17.93
N LEU A 168 0.76 1.02 17.68
CA LEU A 168 0.59 2.14 18.61
C LEU A 168 -0.19 1.72 19.85
N ALA A 169 -1.27 0.93 19.69
CA ALA A 169 -2.05 0.39 20.80
C ALA A 169 -1.19 -0.51 21.71
N ALA A 170 -0.40 -1.40 21.12
CA ALA A 170 0.53 -2.26 21.83
C ALA A 170 1.62 -1.46 22.54
N ALA A 171 2.24 -0.48 21.88
CA ALA A 171 3.26 0.38 22.49
C ALA A 171 2.71 1.20 23.65
N PHE A 172 1.49 1.75 23.53
CA PHE A 172 0.84 2.51 24.59
C PHE A 172 0.54 1.65 25.82
N THR A 173 0.01 0.45 25.60
CA THR A 173 -0.27 -0.52 26.66
C THR A 173 1.01 -1.03 27.33
N ALA A 174 2.02 -1.36 26.55
CA ALA A 174 3.32 -1.79 27.07
C ALA A 174 4.02 -0.70 27.93
N ALA A 175 3.82 0.56 27.58
CA ALA A 175 4.30 1.71 28.35
C ALA A 175 3.50 1.94 29.66
N GLY A 176 2.42 1.22 29.90
CA GLY A 176 1.58 1.30 31.10
C GLY A 176 0.26 2.06 30.91
N GLY A 177 -0.11 2.41 29.69
CA GLY A 177 -1.37 3.09 29.36
C GLY A 177 -2.56 2.14 29.31
N THR A 178 -3.76 2.70 29.50
CA THR A 178 -5.03 1.99 29.32
C THR A 178 -5.77 2.58 28.12
N LEU A 179 -5.92 1.79 27.06
CA LEU A 179 -6.71 2.17 25.89
C LEU A 179 -8.18 1.83 26.13
N GLN A 180 -9.06 2.82 26.04
CA GLN A 180 -10.50 2.68 26.14
C GLN A 180 -11.15 3.04 24.81
N ARG A 181 -12.13 2.26 24.38
CA ARG A 181 -12.91 2.54 23.17
C ARG A 181 -14.26 3.07 23.55
N HIS A 182 -14.76 4.07 22.81
CA HIS A 182 -16.14 4.49 22.86
C HIS A 182 -16.79 4.39 21.47
N SER A 183 -18.09 4.29 21.46
CA SER A 183 -18.90 4.05 20.26
C SER A 183 -19.83 5.20 19.91
N PHE A 184 -19.62 6.38 20.47
CA PHE A 184 -20.51 7.53 20.32
C PHE A 184 -21.97 7.23 20.74
N ASP A 185 -22.16 6.54 21.88
CA ASP A 185 -23.47 6.21 22.41
C ASP A 185 -24.29 7.46 22.74
N PHE A 186 -23.64 8.48 23.29
CA PHE A 186 -24.25 9.78 23.51
C PHE A 186 -24.70 10.44 22.21
N VAL A 187 -23.83 10.48 21.19
CA VAL A 187 -24.18 11.06 19.88
C VAL A 187 -25.36 10.31 19.26
N ARG A 188 -25.36 8.99 19.31
CA ARG A 188 -26.49 8.19 18.81
C ARG A 188 -27.81 8.44 19.58
N SER A 189 -27.74 8.76 20.85
CA SER A 189 -28.94 9.12 21.59
C SER A 189 -29.59 10.44 21.16
N LEU A 190 -28.85 11.26 20.39
CA LEU A 190 -29.32 12.54 19.84
C LEU A 190 -29.97 12.42 18.45
N GLN A 191 -30.20 11.21 17.93
CA GLN A 191 -30.69 11.00 16.54
C GLN A 191 -32.03 11.71 16.23
N ASP A 192 -32.85 12.00 17.22
CA ASP A 192 -34.14 12.70 17.05
C ASP A 192 -34.02 14.24 16.97
N ALA A 193 -32.80 14.77 17.12
CA ALA A 193 -32.58 16.22 17.28
C ALA A 193 -32.30 16.98 15.97
N GLY A 194 -32.44 16.37 14.78
CA GLY A 194 -31.92 16.97 13.54
C GLY A 194 -32.88 17.02 12.35
N SER A 195 -32.63 17.98 11.44
CA SER A 195 -33.25 18.09 10.11
C SER A 195 -32.90 16.91 9.23
N ARG A 196 -33.82 16.49 8.36
CA ARG A 196 -33.64 15.40 7.37
C ARG A 196 -32.29 15.50 6.63
N VAL A 197 -31.43 14.51 6.78
CA VAL A 197 -30.14 14.41 6.12
C VAL A 197 -30.34 13.63 4.81
N PRO A 198 -29.85 14.11 3.66
CA PRO A 198 -29.88 13.34 2.40
C PRO A 198 -29.03 12.07 2.50
N ASP A 199 -29.28 11.13 1.59
CA ASP A 199 -28.55 9.87 1.44
C ASP A 199 -27.23 10.01 0.66
N ARG A 200 -26.97 11.17 0.04
CA ARG A 200 -25.77 11.48 -0.76
C ARG A 200 -25.03 12.66 -0.15
N ILE A 201 -23.83 12.39 0.35
CA ILE A 201 -23.11 13.32 1.21
C ILE A 201 -21.68 13.48 0.73
N ILE A 202 -21.20 14.73 0.68
CA ILE A 202 -19.79 15.06 0.53
C ILE A 202 -19.34 15.80 1.78
N LEU A 203 -18.22 15.40 2.35
CA LEU A 203 -17.59 16.13 3.45
C LEU A 203 -16.56 17.11 2.91
N GLY A 204 -16.73 18.38 3.23
CA GLY A 204 -15.79 19.44 2.93
C GLY A 204 -14.45 19.25 3.67
N SER A 205 -13.42 19.92 3.17
CA SER A 205 -12.06 19.78 3.67
C SER A 205 -11.36 21.13 3.83
N ALA A 206 -10.59 21.26 4.90
CA ALA A 206 -9.73 22.43 5.10
C ALA A 206 -8.45 22.44 4.25
N MET A 207 -8.22 21.42 3.42
CA MET A 207 -6.92 21.25 2.77
C MET A 207 -6.55 22.37 1.80
N VAL A 208 -7.55 23.00 1.16
CA VAL A 208 -7.33 24.18 0.30
C VAL A 208 -7.08 25.41 1.16
N ALA A 209 -7.87 25.63 2.21
CA ALA A 209 -7.69 26.76 3.12
C ALA A 209 -6.35 26.67 3.89
N ASP A 210 -5.85 25.46 4.13
CA ASP A 210 -4.55 25.19 4.74
C ASP A 210 -3.39 25.18 3.72
N GLU A 211 -3.65 25.50 2.45
CA GLU A 211 -2.67 25.51 1.36
C GLU A 211 -1.95 24.15 1.17
N LEU A 212 -2.59 23.04 1.48
CA LEU A 212 -2.00 21.70 1.38
C LEU A 212 -2.15 21.06 0.00
N ILE A 213 -3.29 21.31 -0.63
CA ILE A 213 -3.60 20.89 -2.00
C ILE A 213 -4.00 22.08 -2.84
N THR A 214 -3.87 21.96 -4.14
CA THR A 214 -4.26 23.04 -5.04
C THR A 214 -5.80 23.16 -5.16
N PRO A 215 -6.35 24.37 -5.29
CA PRO A 215 -7.78 24.55 -5.50
C PRO A 215 -8.31 23.80 -6.72
N GLU A 216 -7.56 23.79 -7.82
CA GLU A 216 -7.93 23.12 -9.07
C GLU A 216 -8.12 21.60 -8.86
N ALA A 217 -7.20 20.97 -8.13
CA ALA A 217 -7.30 19.54 -7.80
C ALA A 217 -8.51 19.25 -6.92
N TYR A 218 -8.79 20.12 -5.94
CA TYR A 218 -9.94 19.97 -5.05
C TYR A 218 -11.27 20.07 -5.78
N PHE A 219 -11.43 21.10 -6.62
CA PHE A 219 -12.68 21.29 -7.34
C PHE A 219 -12.88 20.26 -8.46
N GLY A 220 -11.81 19.84 -9.14
CA GLY A 220 -11.87 18.71 -10.07
C GLY A 220 -12.30 17.40 -9.38
N TRP A 221 -11.85 17.17 -8.15
CA TRP A 221 -12.32 16.05 -7.32
C TRP A 221 -13.81 16.21 -6.96
N LEU A 222 -14.26 17.40 -6.62
CA LEU A 222 -15.67 17.66 -6.31
C LEU A 222 -16.58 17.36 -7.51
N ASP A 223 -16.20 17.80 -8.70
CA ASP A 223 -16.94 17.52 -9.92
C ASP A 223 -17.04 16.00 -10.17
N GLU A 224 -15.90 15.28 -10.10
CA GLU A 224 -15.86 13.82 -10.27
C GLU A 224 -16.75 13.08 -9.24
N VAL A 225 -16.70 13.50 -7.97
CA VAL A 225 -17.46 12.85 -6.89
C VAL A 225 -18.94 13.16 -7.02
N THR A 226 -19.30 14.37 -7.43
CA THR A 226 -20.69 14.78 -7.65
C THR A 226 -21.31 13.97 -8.79
N ASP A 227 -20.58 13.79 -9.89
CA ASP A 227 -21.00 12.94 -11.00
C ASP A 227 -21.15 11.47 -10.56
N ARG A 228 -20.17 10.94 -9.82
CA ARG A 228 -20.20 9.57 -9.29
C ARG A 228 -21.40 9.32 -8.37
N LEU A 229 -21.77 10.29 -7.55
CA LEU A 229 -22.95 10.23 -6.71
C LEU A 229 -24.25 10.38 -7.52
N GLY A 230 -24.18 10.69 -8.80
CA GLY A 230 -25.33 10.88 -9.68
C GLY A 230 -26.23 12.03 -9.20
N ALA A 231 -25.62 13.19 -8.94
CA ALA A 231 -26.33 14.38 -8.50
C ALA A 231 -27.37 14.81 -9.53
N SER A 232 -28.62 15.01 -9.09
CA SER A 232 -29.74 15.42 -9.94
C SER A 232 -30.77 16.18 -9.11
N ALA A 233 -31.77 16.76 -9.77
CA ALA A 233 -32.88 17.42 -9.08
C ALA A 233 -33.66 16.47 -8.16
N GLU A 234 -33.77 15.18 -8.52
CA GLU A 234 -34.42 14.15 -7.71
C GLU A 234 -33.51 13.61 -6.59
N HIS A 235 -32.21 13.67 -6.79
CA HIS A 235 -31.20 13.18 -5.88
C HIS A 235 -30.12 14.24 -5.59
N PRO A 236 -30.44 15.27 -4.80
CA PRO A 236 -29.47 16.31 -4.47
C PRO A 236 -28.38 15.78 -3.53
N VAL A 237 -27.16 16.30 -3.71
CA VAL A 237 -26.02 16.00 -2.86
C VAL A 237 -25.89 17.06 -1.77
N ALA A 238 -25.74 16.64 -0.51
CA ALA A 238 -25.44 17.54 0.60
C ALA A 238 -23.93 17.66 0.80
N TYR A 239 -23.41 18.86 0.64
CA TYR A 239 -22.03 19.19 0.97
C TYR A 239 -21.95 19.75 2.39
N PHE A 240 -21.31 19.00 3.29
CA PHE A 240 -21.09 19.41 4.66
C PHE A 240 -19.80 20.18 4.78
N ALA A 241 -19.89 21.51 4.83
CA ALA A 241 -18.76 22.42 4.88
C ALA A 241 -17.82 22.12 6.07
N HIS A 242 -16.52 22.20 5.85
CA HIS A 242 -15.56 22.22 6.94
C HIS A 242 -15.45 23.65 7.52
N ARG A 243 -15.30 23.76 8.84
CA ARG A 243 -15.31 25.06 9.56
C ARG A 243 -14.26 26.08 9.10
N ARG A 244 -13.19 25.62 8.43
CA ARG A 244 -12.09 26.47 7.93
C ARG A 244 -12.18 26.76 6.43
N GLU A 245 -13.20 26.32 5.75
CA GLU A 245 -13.40 26.70 4.36
C GLU A 245 -13.81 28.17 4.27
N THR A 246 -13.28 28.88 3.28
CA THR A 246 -13.57 30.31 3.10
C THR A 246 -14.92 30.53 2.43
N PRO A 247 -15.54 31.70 2.62
CA PRO A 247 -16.78 32.04 1.94
C PRO A 247 -16.70 31.91 0.41
N GLU A 248 -15.53 32.24 -0.17
CA GLU A 248 -15.28 32.15 -1.62
C GLU A 248 -15.27 30.67 -2.07
N GLN A 249 -14.65 29.79 -1.28
CA GLN A 249 -14.67 28.35 -1.55
C GLN A 249 -16.08 27.79 -1.49
N LEU A 250 -16.86 28.16 -0.45
CA LEU A 250 -18.24 27.70 -0.28
C LEU A 250 -19.18 28.25 -1.37
N ALA A 251 -18.97 29.49 -1.83
CA ALA A 251 -19.68 30.03 -2.98
C ALA A 251 -19.45 29.20 -4.24
N ARG A 252 -18.18 28.86 -4.51
CA ARG A 252 -17.83 28.00 -5.67
C ARG A 252 -18.43 26.59 -5.57
N VAL A 253 -18.53 26.03 -4.37
CA VAL A 253 -19.22 24.73 -4.16
C VAL A 253 -20.71 24.87 -4.40
N ALA A 254 -21.31 25.98 -4.00
CA ALA A 254 -22.76 26.24 -4.19
C ALA A 254 -23.12 26.43 -5.68
N ASP A 255 -22.15 26.78 -6.54
CA ASP A 255 -22.33 26.88 -7.99
C ASP A 255 -22.37 25.52 -8.69
N ILE A 256 -21.96 24.43 -8.01
CA ILE A 256 -22.02 23.06 -8.56
C ILE A 256 -23.50 22.63 -8.65
N PRO A 257 -23.99 22.20 -9.83
CA PRO A 257 -25.38 21.80 -9.98
C PRO A 257 -25.81 20.70 -9.02
N HIS A 258 -27.00 20.86 -8.44
CA HIS A 258 -27.62 19.89 -7.50
C HIS A 258 -26.82 19.62 -6.20
N VAL A 259 -25.86 20.48 -5.86
CA VAL A 259 -25.13 20.44 -4.59
C VAL A 259 -25.73 21.49 -3.63
N THR A 260 -26.03 21.07 -2.42
CA THR A 260 -26.55 21.98 -1.38
C THR A 260 -25.52 22.09 -0.25
N VAL A 261 -24.98 23.28 -0.05
CA VAL A 261 -24.01 23.55 1.03
C VAL A 261 -24.71 23.57 2.39
N ARG A 262 -24.22 22.78 3.33
CA ARG A 262 -24.65 22.72 4.73
C ARG A 262 -23.55 23.30 5.63
N GLN A 263 -23.83 24.40 6.30
CA GLN A 263 -22.90 25.10 7.18
C GLN A 263 -22.48 24.24 8.38
N ALA A 264 -21.22 24.37 8.81
CA ALA A 264 -20.61 23.59 9.90
C ALA A 264 -20.88 24.23 11.30
N HIS A 265 -22.09 24.13 11.81
CA HIS A 265 -22.39 24.66 13.14
C HIS A 265 -22.27 23.62 14.26
N LEU A 266 -22.49 22.34 13.96
CA LEU A 266 -22.29 21.20 14.85
C LEU A 266 -21.28 20.24 14.23
N PRO A 267 -20.56 19.46 15.03
CA PRO A 267 -19.73 18.39 14.52
C PRO A 267 -20.49 17.48 13.57
N VAL A 268 -19.82 17.05 12.51
CA VAL A 268 -20.44 16.22 11.47
C VAL A 268 -20.92 14.87 12.04
N GLU A 269 -20.27 14.37 13.08
CA GLU A 269 -20.66 13.17 13.80
C GLU A 269 -22.09 13.27 14.37
N ILE A 270 -22.48 14.41 14.95
CA ILE A 270 -23.84 14.64 15.44
C ILE A 270 -24.81 14.78 14.26
N ARG A 271 -24.41 15.55 13.25
CA ARG A 271 -25.31 15.85 12.13
C ARG A 271 -25.64 14.65 11.26
N LEU A 272 -24.69 13.73 11.11
CA LEU A 272 -24.85 12.54 10.28
C LEU A 272 -25.39 11.34 11.08
N ALA A 273 -25.51 11.42 12.39
CA ALA A 273 -26.10 10.35 13.19
C ALA A 273 -27.55 10.01 12.77
N ALA A 274 -28.30 11.03 12.28
CA ALA A 274 -29.67 10.89 11.78
C ALA A 274 -29.74 10.61 10.25
N ALA A 275 -28.62 10.34 9.58
CA ALA A 275 -28.63 10.01 8.16
C ALA A 275 -29.29 8.63 7.91
N PRO A 276 -29.96 8.42 6.77
CA PRO A 276 -30.59 7.14 6.47
C PRO A 276 -29.55 6.01 6.38
N ALA A 277 -29.99 4.79 6.70
CA ALA A 277 -29.16 3.60 6.54
C ALA A 277 -28.71 3.46 5.08
N GLY A 278 -27.44 3.11 4.87
CA GLY A 278 -26.86 2.98 3.54
C GLY A 278 -26.50 4.31 2.87
N ALA A 279 -26.52 5.45 3.60
CA ALA A 279 -26.14 6.74 3.03
C ALA A 279 -24.70 6.73 2.50
N HIS A 280 -24.52 7.31 1.31
CA HIS A 280 -23.22 7.41 0.65
C HIS A 280 -22.47 8.67 1.09
N VAL A 281 -21.29 8.49 1.68
CA VAL A 281 -20.42 9.59 2.14
C VAL A 281 -19.13 9.57 1.37
N CYS A 282 -18.83 10.64 0.65
CA CYS A 282 -17.55 10.83 -0.05
C CYS A 282 -16.71 11.91 0.66
N SER A 283 -15.41 11.67 0.79
CA SER A 283 -14.50 12.59 1.48
C SER A 283 -13.06 12.44 1.04
N LEU A 284 -12.27 13.48 1.22
CA LEU A 284 -10.82 13.40 1.36
C LEU A 284 -10.47 12.86 2.76
N PRO A 285 -9.21 12.44 3.01
CA PRO A 285 -8.80 11.92 4.32
C PRO A 285 -9.05 12.91 5.45
N THR A 286 -9.93 12.56 6.39
CA THR A 286 -10.26 13.35 7.57
C THR A 286 -10.56 12.43 8.75
N SER A 287 -10.35 12.92 9.99
CA SER A 287 -10.69 12.18 11.21
C SER A 287 -12.19 11.93 11.37
N ALA A 288 -13.03 12.83 10.88
CA ALA A 288 -14.49 12.66 10.92
C ALA A 288 -14.92 11.36 10.24
N VAL A 289 -14.34 11.04 9.08
CA VAL A 289 -14.63 9.80 8.36
C VAL A 289 -14.35 8.55 9.21
N ALA A 290 -13.34 8.59 10.06
CA ALA A 290 -13.02 7.46 10.95
C ALA A 290 -14.12 7.20 12.01
N ASN A 291 -14.86 8.23 12.37
CA ASN A 291 -15.91 8.17 13.40
C ASN A 291 -17.28 7.77 12.83
N LEU A 292 -17.56 8.07 11.55
CA LEU A 292 -18.88 7.88 10.95
C LEU A 292 -19.44 6.45 11.01
N PRO A 293 -18.66 5.35 10.91
CA PRO A 293 -19.19 4.00 11.03
C PRO A 293 -19.79 3.70 12.39
N THR A 294 -19.33 4.42 13.43
CA THR A 294 -19.84 4.25 14.78
C THR A 294 -21.00 5.19 15.10
N THR A 295 -21.18 6.26 14.31
CA THR A 295 -22.25 7.24 14.51
C THR A 295 -23.42 7.08 13.54
N MET A 296 -23.20 6.58 12.33
CA MET A 296 -24.22 6.38 11.29
C MET A 296 -24.66 4.92 11.20
N GLN A 297 -25.85 4.68 10.65
CA GLN A 297 -26.36 3.34 10.38
C GLN A 297 -25.90 2.85 9.01
N ASP A 298 -24.98 1.86 8.97
CA ASP A 298 -24.45 1.19 7.76
C ASP A 298 -24.02 2.14 6.63
N PRO A 299 -23.20 3.18 6.89
CA PRO A 299 -22.83 4.13 5.84
C PRO A 299 -21.91 3.51 4.80
N VAL A 300 -22.13 3.83 3.52
CA VAL A 300 -21.21 3.54 2.43
C VAL A 300 -20.23 4.71 2.31
N ILE A 301 -19.00 4.53 2.79
CA ILE A 301 -18.04 5.63 2.86
C ILE A 301 -16.90 5.43 1.86
N THR A 302 -16.73 6.40 0.98
CA THR A 302 -15.63 6.46 0.01
C THR A 302 -14.64 7.56 0.40
N VAL A 303 -13.40 7.19 0.69
CA VAL A 303 -12.31 8.14 0.94
C VAL A 303 -11.38 8.14 -0.26
N THR A 304 -11.20 9.30 -0.86
CA THR A 304 -10.28 9.49 -1.98
C THR A 304 -8.88 9.77 -1.45
N ASP A 305 -7.89 8.97 -1.87
CA ASP A 305 -6.47 9.25 -1.59
C ASP A 305 -6.05 10.54 -2.30
N ILE A 306 -5.09 11.25 -1.71
CA ILE A 306 -4.57 12.47 -2.31
C ILE A 306 -3.37 12.12 -3.19
N PRO A 307 -3.51 12.23 -4.51
CA PRO A 307 -2.40 11.95 -5.43
C PRO A 307 -1.21 12.88 -5.17
N PRO A 308 0.02 12.44 -5.45
CA PRO A 308 1.22 13.26 -5.28
C PRO A 308 1.16 14.62 -5.99
N ALA A 309 0.53 14.68 -7.16
CA ALA A 309 0.40 15.91 -7.96
C ALA A 309 -0.53 16.97 -7.35
N TRP A 310 -1.40 16.61 -6.39
CA TRP A 310 -2.30 17.57 -5.75
C TRP A 310 -1.64 18.38 -4.64
N TRP A 311 -0.56 17.82 -4.05
CA TRP A 311 0.11 18.46 -2.93
C TRP A 311 0.86 19.72 -3.35
N THR A 312 0.68 20.76 -2.58
CA THR A 312 1.49 21.97 -2.68
C THR A 312 2.86 21.77 -2.04
N GLY A 313 3.81 22.64 -2.33
CA GLY A 313 5.13 22.62 -1.70
C GLY A 313 5.11 22.91 -0.18
N THR A 314 4.02 23.45 0.34
CA THR A 314 3.83 23.79 1.77
C THR A 314 3.42 22.58 2.61
N ALA A 315 2.90 21.50 1.99
CA ALA A 315 2.46 20.29 2.70
C ALA A 315 3.67 19.47 3.19
N PRO A 316 3.90 19.32 4.52
CA PRO A 316 5.01 18.52 5.03
C PRO A 316 4.85 17.03 4.73
N ASP A 317 5.95 16.34 4.42
CA ASP A 317 5.92 14.90 4.09
C ASP A 317 5.33 14.03 5.21
N ALA A 318 5.60 14.39 6.47
CA ALA A 318 5.01 13.68 7.61
C ALA A 318 3.48 13.74 7.63
N LEU A 319 2.91 14.87 7.19
CA LEU A 319 1.47 15.07 7.14
C LEU A 319 0.85 14.33 5.94
N ARG A 320 1.50 14.39 4.76
CA ARG A 320 1.08 13.64 3.57
C ARG A 320 0.96 12.16 3.90
N ARG A 321 1.99 11.61 4.56
CA ARG A 321 1.98 10.21 5.04
C ARG A 321 0.86 9.95 6.03
N GLN A 322 0.69 10.81 7.05
CA GLN A 322 -0.34 10.65 8.07
C GLN A 322 -1.75 10.62 7.49
N LEU A 323 -2.06 11.50 6.53
CA LEU A 323 -3.37 11.57 5.91
C LEU A 323 -3.63 10.35 5.01
N ASN A 324 -2.66 9.94 4.21
CA ASN A 324 -2.79 8.75 3.37
C ASN A 324 -2.83 7.45 4.20
N GLU A 325 -2.07 7.36 5.30
CA GLU A 325 -2.17 6.25 6.27
C GLU A 325 -3.56 6.19 6.92
N ALA A 326 -4.15 7.33 7.22
CA ALA A 326 -5.48 7.39 7.80
C ALA A 326 -6.57 6.96 6.80
N ALA A 327 -6.45 7.34 5.53
CA ALA A 327 -7.30 6.86 4.46
C ALA A 327 -7.17 5.34 4.27
N ALA A 328 -5.93 4.84 4.28
CA ALA A 328 -5.64 3.41 4.19
C ALA A 328 -6.13 2.63 5.43
N ALA A 329 -6.03 3.20 6.64
CA ALA A 329 -6.51 2.56 7.87
C ALA A 329 -8.03 2.37 7.88
N ARG A 330 -8.77 3.28 7.24
CA ARG A 330 -10.22 3.15 7.14
C ARG A 330 -10.66 2.03 6.21
N ARG A 331 -9.98 1.83 5.08
CA ARG A 331 -10.25 0.68 4.20
C ARG A 331 -10.15 -0.67 4.96
N ARG A 332 -9.53 -0.67 6.14
CA ARG A 332 -9.27 -1.86 6.98
C ARG A 332 -10.40 -2.18 7.97
N SER A 333 -11.26 -1.23 8.34
CA SER A 333 -12.25 -1.45 9.42
C SER A 333 -13.52 -2.20 8.99
N GLY A 334 -13.65 -2.59 7.71
CA GLY A 334 -14.72 -3.43 7.17
C GLY A 334 -14.22 -4.64 6.40
N SER A 335 -12.92 -4.98 6.52
CA SER A 335 -12.30 -6.04 5.74
C SER A 335 -12.70 -7.44 6.24
N GLU A 336 -12.96 -8.36 5.29
CA GLU A 336 -13.26 -9.76 5.59
C GLU A 336 -12.07 -10.48 6.26
N TYR A 337 -10.84 -10.12 5.89
CA TYR A 337 -9.61 -10.70 6.45
C TYR A 337 -8.40 -9.77 6.25
N ARG A 338 -7.34 -10.07 7.00
CA ARG A 338 -6.06 -9.35 6.95
C ARG A 338 -5.01 -10.16 6.22
N ILE A 339 -4.35 -9.55 5.23
CA ILE A 339 -3.23 -10.13 4.49
C ILE A 339 -1.97 -9.27 4.66
N VAL A 340 -0.84 -9.92 4.92
CA VAL A 340 0.48 -9.30 4.93
C VAL A 340 1.29 -9.90 3.78
N ALA A 341 1.66 -9.09 2.81
CA ALA A 341 2.61 -9.46 1.78
C ALA A 341 4.02 -9.03 2.19
N VAL A 342 4.99 -9.95 2.06
CA VAL A 342 6.40 -9.71 2.39
C VAL A 342 7.23 -9.96 1.14
N ALA A 343 7.88 -8.90 0.61
CA ALA A 343 8.71 -8.96 -0.58
C ALA A 343 10.20 -8.79 -0.26
N ASP A 344 11.10 -9.39 -1.05
CA ASP A 344 12.56 -9.32 -0.87
C ASP A 344 13.30 -8.63 -2.00
N SER A 345 12.64 -8.30 -3.10
CA SER A 345 13.23 -7.73 -4.30
C SER A 345 12.23 -6.91 -5.11
N GLU A 346 12.70 -6.11 -6.05
CA GLU A 346 11.88 -5.24 -6.91
C GLU A 346 10.79 -6.02 -7.66
N SER A 347 11.14 -7.14 -8.29
CA SER A 347 10.19 -7.95 -9.07
C SER A 347 9.09 -8.54 -8.19
N TYR A 348 9.45 -9.03 -7.00
CA TYR A 348 8.48 -9.57 -6.05
C TYR A 348 7.64 -8.45 -5.40
N LEU A 349 8.20 -7.28 -5.19
CA LEU A 349 7.47 -6.12 -4.69
C LEU A 349 6.41 -5.67 -5.71
N LYS A 350 6.78 -5.52 -6.99
CA LYS A 350 5.86 -5.21 -8.09
C LYS A 350 4.73 -6.23 -8.18
N TRP A 351 5.08 -7.52 -8.13
CA TRP A 351 4.10 -8.60 -8.17
C TRP A 351 3.15 -8.59 -6.97
N ALA A 352 3.68 -8.43 -5.75
CA ALA A 352 2.89 -8.40 -4.53
C ALA A 352 1.91 -7.23 -4.50
N ALA A 353 2.36 -6.03 -4.85
CA ALA A 353 1.53 -4.83 -4.91
C ALA A 353 0.32 -5.03 -5.84
N ARG A 354 0.57 -5.51 -7.06
CA ARG A 354 -0.48 -5.78 -8.05
C ARG A 354 -1.40 -6.95 -7.65
N MET A 355 -0.85 -7.99 -7.01
CA MET A 355 -1.64 -9.10 -6.49
C MET A 355 -2.60 -8.62 -5.39
N LEU A 356 -2.12 -7.77 -4.46
CA LEU A 356 -2.96 -7.17 -3.43
C LEU A 356 -4.06 -6.29 -4.03
N ASP A 357 -3.75 -5.50 -5.05
CA ASP A 357 -4.75 -4.67 -5.77
C ASP A 357 -5.87 -5.54 -6.37
N SER A 358 -5.53 -6.71 -6.89
CA SER A 358 -6.50 -7.64 -7.49
C SER A 358 -7.51 -8.22 -6.50
N LEU A 359 -7.22 -8.18 -5.20
CA LEU A 359 -8.10 -8.74 -4.16
C LEU A 359 -9.33 -7.87 -3.88
N GLY A 360 -9.21 -6.57 -4.13
CA GLY A 360 -10.29 -5.60 -3.93
C GLY A 360 -10.32 -4.97 -2.53
N PRO A 361 -11.28 -4.07 -2.29
CA PRO A 361 -11.31 -3.21 -1.10
C PRO A 361 -11.66 -3.92 0.20
N ASP A 362 -12.23 -5.13 0.14
CA ASP A 362 -12.70 -5.89 1.31
C ASP A 362 -11.56 -6.58 2.08
N VAL A 363 -10.30 -6.30 1.72
CA VAL A 363 -9.11 -6.94 2.30
C VAL A 363 -8.25 -5.89 3.01
N ASP A 364 -7.95 -6.11 4.31
CA ASP A 364 -6.92 -5.32 5.02
C ASP A 364 -5.53 -5.76 4.54
N ALA A 365 -5.05 -5.16 3.47
CA ALA A 365 -3.76 -5.48 2.86
C ALA A 365 -2.62 -4.65 3.46
N ARG A 366 -1.50 -5.32 3.75
CA ARG A 366 -0.24 -4.68 4.16
C ARG A 366 0.90 -5.20 3.30
N LEU A 367 1.81 -4.32 2.92
CA LEU A 367 2.97 -4.63 2.09
C LEU A 367 4.25 -4.26 2.84
N TRP A 368 5.15 -5.24 2.97
CA TRP A 368 6.43 -5.08 3.65
C TRP A 368 7.58 -5.52 2.74
N LEU A 369 8.74 -4.90 2.95
CA LEU A 369 10.01 -5.40 2.46
C LEU A 369 10.73 -6.12 3.60
N ILE A 370 11.43 -7.19 3.29
CA ILE A 370 12.34 -7.84 4.23
C ILE A 370 13.77 -7.49 3.88
N ASP A 371 14.57 -7.13 4.88
CA ASP A 371 15.98 -6.78 4.70
C ASP A 371 16.79 -7.99 4.22
N THR A 372 17.27 -7.89 2.99
CA THR A 372 18.11 -8.89 2.31
C THR A 372 19.15 -8.19 1.43
N PRO A 373 20.21 -8.89 1.00
CA PRO A 373 21.19 -8.31 0.08
C PRO A 373 20.63 -7.82 -1.27
N ILE A 374 19.41 -8.23 -1.63
CA ILE A 374 18.70 -7.84 -2.85
C ILE A 374 17.50 -6.95 -2.57
N CYS A 375 17.41 -6.39 -1.35
CA CYS A 375 16.36 -5.45 -1.00
C CYS A 375 16.43 -4.22 -1.93
N PRO A 376 15.31 -3.80 -2.54
CA PRO A 376 15.32 -2.72 -3.52
C PRO A 376 15.65 -1.38 -2.89
N THR A 377 16.32 -0.52 -3.63
CA THR A 377 16.56 0.89 -3.28
C THR A 377 15.27 1.70 -3.33
N SER A 378 15.25 2.89 -2.74
CA SER A 378 14.07 3.77 -2.77
C SER A 378 13.58 4.09 -4.19
N GLY A 379 14.50 4.29 -5.14
CA GLY A 379 14.16 4.48 -6.55
C GLY A 379 13.50 3.25 -7.18
N GLN A 380 14.04 2.06 -6.92
CA GLN A 380 13.47 0.80 -7.38
C GLN A 380 12.12 0.51 -6.73
N VAL A 381 11.92 0.87 -5.45
CA VAL A 381 10.61 0.79 -4.79
C VAL A 381 9.58 1.66 -5.49
N SER A 382 9.93 2.91 -5.77
CA SER A 382 9.03 3.84 -6.49
C SER A 382 8.66 3.32 -7.87
N HIS A 383 9.63 2.77 -8.61
CA HIS A 383 9.39 2.17 -9.92
C HIS A 383 8.52 0.90 -9.84
N ALA A 384 8.80 0.01 -8.88
CA ALA A 384 8.03 -1.23 -8.70
C ALA A 384 6.56 -0.98 -8.36
N LEU A 385 6.27 0.09 -7.61
CA LEU A 385 4.93 0.45 -7.17
C LEU A 385 4.17 1.34 -8.16
N ALA A 386 4.84 1.86 -9.19
CA ALA A 386 4.21 2.69 -10.20
C ALA A 386 3.01 1.99 -10.85
N GLY A 387 1.90 2.72 -11.00
CA GLY A 387 0.66 2.20 -11.57
C GLY A 387 -0.08 1.17 -10.71
N SER A 388 0.24 1.05 -9.42
CA SER A 388 -0.53 0.30 -8.43
C SER A 388 -1.16 1.23 -7.41
N SER A 389 -2.11 0.75 -6.59
CA SER A 389 -2.68 1.52 -5.48
C SER A 389 -1.64 1.86 -4.39
N TRP A 390 -0.46 1.27 -4.47
CA TRP A 390 0.68 1.48 -3.57
C TRP A 390 1.65 2.56 -4.06
N ALA A 391 1.39 3.19 -5.21
CA ALA A 391 2.24 4.25 -5.74
C ALA A 391 2.40 5.40 -4.72
N GLY A 392 3.65 5.76 -4.42
CA GLY A 392 3.96 6.76 -3.38
C GLY A 392 3.76 6.30 -1.93
N ALA A 393 3.31 5.07 -1.69
CA ALA A 393 3.19 4.54 -0.34
C ALA A 393 4.56 4.24 0.27
N HIS A 394 4.69 4.46 1.58
CA HIS A 394 5.85 4.01 2.33
C HIS A 394 5.73 2.51 2.62
N VAL A 395 6.63 1.71 2.04
CA VAL A 395 6.74 0.28 2.33
C VAL A 395 7.81 0.09 3.41
N PRO A 396 7.46 -0.36 4.63
CA PRO A 396 8.43 -0.55 5.69
C PRO A 396 9.38 -1.71 5.38
N ILE A 397 10.68 -1.51 5.63
CA ILE A 397 11.69 -2.56 5.57
C ILE A 397 11.76 -3.20 6.96
N ILE A 398 11.52 -4.52 7.03
CA ILE A 398 11.52 -5.29 8.27
C ILE A 398 12.82 -6.09 8.35
N GLU A 399 13.54 -5.92 9.45
CA GLU A 399 14.68 -6.80 9.72
C GLU A 399 14.18 -8.24 9.98
N ARG A 400 14.91 -9.23 9.48
CA ARG A 400 14.51 -10.64 9.61
C ARG A 400 14.26 -11.09 11.04
N ARG A 401 15.05 -10.58 12.00
CA ARG A 401 14.88 -10.86 13.43
C ARG A 401 13.57 -10.31 14.01
N ASP A 402 13.03 -9.23 13.44
CA ASP A 402 11.84 -8.53 13.93
C ASP A 402 10.55 -9.04 13.25
N LEU A 403 10.68 -9.92 12.24
CA LEU A 403 9.55 -10.41 11.46
C LEU A 403 8.48 -11.11 12.31
N HIS A 404 8.91 -11.93 13.29
CA HIS A 404 7.99 -12.64 14.21
C HIS A 404 7.20 -11.64 15.08
N GLU A 405 7.88 -10.67 15.68
CA GLU A 405 7.25 -9.64 16.51
C GLU A 405 6.25 -8.80 15.69
N ARG A 406 6.67 -8.40 14.49
CA ARG A 406 5.81 -7.61 13.58
C ARG A 406 4.59 -8.39 13.13
N MET A 407 4.74 -9.65 12.74
CA MET A 407 3.61 -10.51 12.39
C MET A 407 2.68 -10.75 13.58
N THR A 408 3.23 -10.95 14.78
CA THR A 408 2.45 -11.12 16.01
C THR A 408 1.60 -9.87 16.32
N ALA A 409 2.19 -8.68 16.19
CA ALA A 409 1.52 -7.41 16.44
C ALA A 409 0.39 -7.15 15.43
N VAL A 410 0.58 -7.56 14.18
CA VAL A 410 -0.42 -7.36 13.12
C VAL A 410 -1.51 -8.42 13.15
N GLY A 411 -1.18 -9.67 13.50
CA GLY A 411 -2.10 -10.79 13.53
C GLY A 411 -2.72 -11.11 12.17
N PRO A 412 -1.94 -11.38 11.11
CA PRO A 412 -2.49 -11.65 9.79
C PRO A 412 -3.33 -12.92 9.77
N ASP A 413 -4.32 -12.97 8.90
CA ASP A 413 -5.06 -14.18 8.57
C ASP A 413 -4.40 -14.94 7.43
N VAL A 414 -3.75 -14.19 6.52
CA VAL A 414 -2.98 -14.72 5.39
C VAL A 414 -1.63 -13.97 5.29
N VAL A 415 -0.57 -14.70 4.96
CA VAL A 415 0.74 -14.16 4.62
C VAL A 415 1.04 -14.51 3.17
N LEU A 416 1.27 -13.51 2.33
CA LEU A 416 1.77 -13.66 0.97
C LEU A 416 3.30 -13.55 0.98
N ALA A 417 3.99 -14.68 0.94
CA ALA A 417 5.45 -14.75 0.86
C ALA A 417 5.90 -14.49 -0.59
N ALA A 418 6.00 -13.23 -0.94
CA ALA A 418 6.41 -12.72 -2.25
C ALA A 418 7.93 -12.56 -2.31
N ALA A 419 8.66 -13.67 -2.28
CA ALA A 419 10.10 -13.63 -2.10
C ALA A 419 10.83 -14.78 -2.81
N THR A 420 12.15 -14.68 -2.87
CA THR A 420 13.02 -15.76 -3.34
C THR A 420 12.89 -17.00 -2.44
N GLY A 421 13.09 -18.18 -3.00
CA GLY A 421 12.83 -19.45 -2.32
C GLY A 421 13.35 -19.56 -0.89
N PRO A 422 14.63 -19.25 -0.59
CA PRO A 422 15.15 -19.31 0.78
C PRO A 422 14.45 -18.36 1.75
N VAL A 423 14.02 -17.18 1.26
CA VAL A 423 13.32 -16.18 2.08
C VAL A 423 11.86 -16.62 2.30
N VAL A 424 11.21 -17.24 1.31
CA VAL A 424 9.88 -17.85 1.48
C VAL A 424 9.89 -18.87 2.63
N GLN A 425 10.92 -19.72 2.73
CA GLN A 425 11.03 -20.67 3.84
C GLN A 425 11.10 -19.98 5.20
N GLN A 426 11.83 -18.86 5.31
CA GLN A 426 11.92 -18.08 6.56
C GLN A 426 10.58 -17.44 6.93
N ILE A 427 9.90 -16.84 5.94
CA ILE A 427 8.59 -16.23 6.15
C ILE A 427 7.56 -17.28 6.59
N ALA A 428 7.50 -18.42 5.90
CA ALA A 428 6.60 -19.51 6.23
C ALA A 428 6.89 -20.07 7.63
N ALA A 429 8.17 -20.27 7.95
CA ALA A 429 8.58 -20.73 9.26
C ALA A 429 8.15 -19.79 10.39
N THR A 430 8.31 -18.49 10.18
CA THR A 430 7.85 -17.46 11.13
C THR A 430 6.33 -17.49 11.29
N ALA A 431 5.58 -17.58 10.19
CA ALA A 431 4.12 -17.69 10.21
C ALA A 431 3.63 -18.91 11.00
N HIS A 432 4.29 -20.06 10.86
CA HIS A 432 3.96 -21.28 11.60
C HIS A 432 4.24 -21.21 13.13
N GLN A 433 5.04 -20.24 13.58
CA GLN A 433 5.33 -20.05 15.00
C GLN A 433 4.30 -19.14 15.69
N LEU A 434 3.44 -18.46 14.95
CA LEU A 434 2.42 -17.59 15.54
C LEU A 434 1.37 -18.40 16.30
N GLN A 435 0.85 -17.85 17.38
CA GLN A 435 -0.18 -18.48 18.20
C GLN A 435 -1.44 -18.81 17.36
N ARG A 436 -1.89 -17.85 16.55
CA ARG A 436 -2.87 -18.06 15.50
C ARG A 436 -2.12 -18.13 14.17
N ARG A 437 -1.99 -19.33 13.62
CA ARG A 437 -1.27 -19.56 12.40
C ARG A 437 -2.02 -18.95 11.21
N PRO A 438 -1.44 -18.01 10.45
CA PRO A 438 -2.02 -17.55 9.19
C PRO A 438 -1.88 -18.61 8.09
N GLY A 439 -2.75 -18.54 7.08
CA GLY A 439 -2.51 -19.23 5.82
C GLY A 439 -1.29 -18.63 5.12
N VAL A 440 -0.43 -19.46 4.53
CA VAL A 440 0.78 -19.00 3.83
C VAL A 440 0.64 -19.28 2.35
N ALA A 441 0.67 -18.23 1.54
CA ALA A 441 0.68 -18.30 0.09
C ALA A 441 2.01 -17.81 -0.48
N SER A 442 2.42 -18.31 -1.63
CA SER A 442 3.57 -17.84 -2.39
C SER A 442 3.35 -18.03 -3.88
N GLY A 443 4.16 -17.39 -4.71
CA GLY A 443 4.11 -17.51 -6.17
C GLY A 443 5.43 -17.11 -6.81
N LEU A 444 5.38 -16.83 -8.11
CA LEU A 444 6.51 -16.32 -8.88
C LEU A 444 6.13 -14.98 -9.53
N PRO A 445 7.05 -14.02 -9.68
CA PRO A 445 6.71 -12.68 -10.11
C PRO A 445 6.57 -12.52 -11.64
N GLY A 446 6.72 -13.59 -12.40
CA GLY A 446 6.70 -13.58 -13.86
C GLY A 446 6.49 -14.99 -14.42
N ILE A 447 7.10 -15.29 -15.56
CA ILE A 447 7.04 -16.60 -16.22
C ILE A 447 7.62 -17.67 -15.30
N GLY A 448 6.80 -18.62 -14.89
CA GLY A 448 7.14 -19.71 -13.98
C GLY A 448 7.69 -20.97 -14.64
N LEU A 449 7.75 -21.00 -15.97
CA LEU A 449 8.26 -22.13 -16.75
C LEU A 449 9.75 -21.95 -17.07
N PRO A 450 10.51 -23.03 -17.11
CA PRO A 450 10.13 -24.42 -16.81
C PRO A 450 9.89 -24.65 -15.31
N ALA A 451 8.91 -25.49 -14.98
CA ALA A 451 8.59 -25.82 -13.60
C ALA A 451 9.73 -26.63 -12.96
N ARG A 452 10.46 -26.00 -12.06
CA ARG A 452 11.64 -26.60 -11.42
C ARG A 452 11.30 -27.15 -10.04
N PRO A 453 11.82 -28.34 -9.64
CA PRO A 453 11.59 -28.90 -8.29
C PRO A 453 11.92 -27.95 -7.16
N LYS A 454 12.93 -27.11 -7.31
CA LYS A 454 13.28 -26.08 -6.32
C LYS A 454 12.16 -25.06 -6.06
N GLY A 455 11.35 -24.77 -7.08
CA GLY A 455 10.19 -23.88 -6.94
C GLY A 455 9.22 -24.40 -5.89
N ILE A 456 8.94 -25.69 -5.90
CA ILE A 456 8.05 -26.37 -4.93
C ILE A 456 8.77 -26.65 -3.61
N ILE A 457 10.00 -27.17 -3.64
CA ILE A 457 10.74 -27.54 -2.42
C ILE A 457 10.90 -26.37 -1.46
N TYR A 458 11.16 -25.16 -1.95
CA TYR A 458 11.25 -23.97 -1.10
C TYR A 458 9.91 -23.50 -0.54
N ARG A 459 8.81 -23.94 -1.13
CA ARG A 459 7.44 -23.57 -0.76
C ARG A 459 6.65 -24.69 -0.07
N ARG A 460 7.37 -25.74 0.34
CA ARG A 460 6.74 -26.92 1.00
C ARG A 460 5.93 -26.57 2.26
N ASP A 461 6.26 -25.44 2.89
CA ASP A 461 5.64 -24.98 4.14
C ASP A 461 4.55 -23.92 3.88
N CYS A 462 4.26 -23.64 2.60
CA CYS A 462 3.12 -22.84 2.19
C CYS A 462 1.88 -23.71 2.07
N ASP A 463 0.72 -23.11 2.19
CA ASP A 463 -0.60 -23.74 1.97
C ASP A 463 -1.04 -23.60 0.51
N LEU A 464 -0.60 -22.53 -0.15
CA LEU A 464 -1.02 -22.19 -1.51
C LEU A 464 0.19 -21.75 -2.36
N PHE A 465 0.25 -22.26 -3.59
CA PHE A 465 1.16 -21.78 -4.62
C PHE A 465 0.38 -21.15 -5.76
N ILE A 466 0.73 -19.91 -6.10
CA ILE A 466 0.06 -19.14 -7.14
C ILE A 466 0.87 -19.25 -8.42
N THR A 467 0.21 -19.68 -9.48
CA THR A 467 0.72 -19.73 -10.86
C THR A 467 -0.07 -18.76 -11.74
N HIS A 468 0.44 -18.43 -12.91
CA HIS A 468 -0.15 -17.39 -13.77
C HIS A 468 -0.71 -17.92 -15.09
N SER A 469 -0.62 -19.24 -15.30
CA SER A 469 -1.25 -19.89 -16.44
C SER A 469 -1.70 -21.31 -16.08
N ARG A 470 -2.62 -21.85 -16.89
CA ARG A 470 -3.06 -23.25 -16.75
C ARG A 470 -1.90 -24.21 -17.06
N HIS A 471 -1.06 -23.84 -18.02
CA HIS A 471 0.14 -24.59 -18.37
C HIS A 471 1.11 -24.65 -17.17
N GLU A 472 1.41 -23.53 -16.52
CA GLU A 472 2.21 -23.50 -15.28
C GLU A 472 1.60 -24.38 -14.18
N ARG A 473 0.29 -24.23 -13.92
CA ARG A 473 -0.41 -25.04 -12.91
C ARG A 473 -0.21 -26.54 -13.14
N ASN A 474 -0.39 -26.98 -14.37
CA ASN A 474 -0.25 -28.42 -14.71
C ASN A 474 1.19 -28.89 -14.52
N ALA A 475 2.17 -28.10 -14.97
CA ALA A 475 3.59 -28.40 -14.81
C ALA A 475 3.99 -28.43 -13.32
N TYR A 476 3.54 -27.47 -12.51
CA TYR A 476 3.85 -27.44 -11.06
C TYR A 476 3.10 -28.52 -10.27
N ARG A 477 1.87 -28.92 -10.69
CA ARG A 477 1.18 -30.09 -10.10
C ARG A 477 1.97 -31.38 -10.31
N TYR A 478 2.50 -31.57 -11.53
CA TYR A 478 3.37 -32.70 -11.80
C TYR A 478 4.61 -32.69 -10.89
N VAL A 479 5.30 -31.56 -10.79
CA VAL A 479 6.48 -31.42 -9.91
C VAL A 479 6.12 -31.61 -8.43
N ALA A 480 4.97 -31.15 -7.98
CA ALA A 480 4.50 -31.34 -6.60
C ALA A 480 4.26 -32.83 -6.31
N THR A 481 3.67 -33.57 -7.25
CA THR A 481 3.47 -35.01 -7.15
C THR A 481 4.82 -35.74 -7.09
N GLU A 482 5.73 -35.46 -8.03
CA GLU A 482 7.07 -36.07 -8.06
C GLU A 482 7.91 -35.81 -6.80
N THR A 483 7.73 -34.63 -6.18
CA THR A 483 8.44 -34.27 -4.95
C THR A 483 7.73 -34.72 -3.68
N GLY A 484 6.52 -35.27 -3.79
CA GLY A 484 5.70 -35.71 -2.65
C GLY A 484 5.29 -34.56 -1.72
N ILE A 485 5.17 -33.32 -2.23
CA ILE A 485 4.81 -32.14 -1.44
C ILE A 485 3.35 -31.79 -1.74
N PRO A 486 2.42 -31.99 -0.79
CA PRO A 486 1.01 -31.64 -0.97
C PRO A 486 0.84 -30.12 -0.87
N LEU A 487 0.81 -29.45 -2.02
CA LEU A 487 0.68 -27.99 -2.11
C LEU A 487 -0.53 -27.69 -3.00
N GLU A 488 -1.47 -26.89 -2.49
CA GLU A 488 -2.57 -26.40 -3.31
C GLU A 488 -2.02 -25.40 -4.34
N ILE A 489 -2.46 -25.51 -5.60
CA ILE A 489 -2.00 -24.66 -6.68
C ILE A 489 -3.21 -24.00 -7.35
N ALA A 490 -3.27 -22.68 -7.29
CA ALA A 490 -4.30 -21.85 -7.89
C ALA A 490 -3.73 -20.99 -9.02
N VAL A 491 -4.59 -20.63 -9.97
CA VAL A 491 -4.25 -19.77 -11.10
C VAL A 491 -4.78 -18.36 -10.83
N ALA A 492 -3.89 -17.37 -10.94
CA ALA A 492 -4.24 -15.97 -11.04
C ALA A 492 -3.77 -15.45 -12.40
N ARG A 493 -4.53 -14.55 -13.01
CA ARG A 493 -3.99 -13.78 -14.13
C ARG A 493 -2.70 -13.10 -13.69
N LEU A 494 -1.72 -13.03 -14.57
CA LEU A 494 -0.45 -12.37 -14.23
C LEU A 494 -0.72 -10.89 -13.91
N PRO A 495 -0.46 -10.42 -12.67
CA PRO A 495 -0.88 -9.09 -12.23
C PRO A 495 -0.19 -7.92 -12.92
N LEU A 496 0.84 -8.21 -13.74
CA LEU A 496 1.56 -7.22 -14.55
C LEU A 496 0.79 -6.83 -15.81
N LEU A 497 -0.19 -7.63 -16.22
CA LEU A 497 -1.00 -7.38 -17.40
C LEU A 497 -2.14 -6.42 -17.07
N SER A 498 -2.33 -5.41 -17.91
CA SER A 498 -3.26 -4.30 -17.66
C SER A 498 -4.64 -4.55 -18.22
N SER A 499 -4.74 -5.25 -19.36
CA SER A 499 -6.01 -5.54 -20.01
C SER A 499 -6.79 -6.65 -19.28
N PRO A 500 -8.08 -6.48 -18.97
CA PRO A 500 -8.90 -7.56 -18.41
C PRO A 500 -9.31 -8.61 -19.46
N ASP A 501 -9.26 -8.25 -20.71
CA ASP A 501 -9.73 -9.05 -21.83
C ASP A 501 -8.57 -9.83 -22.49
N ILE A 502 -8.92 -10.77 -23.38
CA ILE A 502 -7.94 -11.41 -24.25
C ILE A 502 -7.45 -10.34 -25.23
N PRO A 503 -6.12 -10.15 -25.34
CA PRO A 503 -5.58 -9.12 -26.22
C PRO A 503 -6.03 -9.33 -27.67
N GLN A 504 -6.50 -8.25 -28.29
CA GLN A 504 -6.81 -8.23 -29.70
C GLN A 504 -5.72 -7.47 -30.46
N PRO A 505 -5.40 -7.83 -31.70
CA PRO A 505 -4.47 -7.07 -32.51
C PRO A 505 -4.85 -5.58 -32.55
N SER A 506 -3.88 -4.71 -32.30
CA SER A 506 -4.08 -3.25 -32.33
C SER A 506 -4.17 -2.67 -33.73
N PHE A 507 -4.00 -3.52 -34.75
CA PHE A 507 -4.04 -3.17 -36.19
C PHE A 507 -4.90 -4.16 -36.97
N ASP A 508 -5.52 -3.69 -38.04
CA ASP A 508 -6.18 -4.55 -39.01
C ASP A 508 -5.10 -5.38 -39.75
N THR A 509 -5.36 -6.68 -39.89
CA THR A 509 -4.54 -7.55 -40.74
C THR A 509 -4.70 -7.17 -42.21
N LEU A 510 -3.67 -7.39 -42.99
CA LEU A 510 -3.72 -7.17 -44.44
C LEU A 510 -4.71 -8.15 -45.13
N ALA A 511 -5.09 -7.85 -46.36
CA ALA A 511 -6.06 -8.66 -47.09
C ALA A 511 -5.64 -10.13 -47.30
N ASP A 512 -4.35 -10.44 -47.21
CA ASP A 512 -3.77 -11.80 -47.25
C ASP A 512 -3.69 -12.47 -45.87
N GLY A 513 -4.17 -11.81 -44.82
CA GLY A 513 -4.09 -12.30 -43.44
C GLY A 513 -2.75 -12.06 -42.73
N SER A 514 -1.80 -11.40 -43.38
CA SER A 514 -0.52 -11.03 -42.75
C SER A 514 -0.64 -9.77 -41.91
N ALA A 515 0.23 -9.62 -40.92
CA ALA A 515 0.35 -8.39 -40.15
C ALA A 515 1.13 -7.31 -40.95
N PRO A 516 0.80 -6.02 -40.80
CA PRO A 516 1.55 -4.94 -41.44
C PRO A 516 3.00 -4.88 -40.92
N VAL A 517 3.91 -4.33 -41.71
CA VAL A 517 5.27 -4.05 -41.24
C VAL A 517 5.18 -2.99 -40.14
N PRO A 518 5.80 -3.21 -38.95
CA PRO A 518 5.73 -2.26 -37.85
C PRO A 518 6.49 -0.96 -38.16
N GLU A 519 5.98 0.17 -37.68
CA GLU A 519 6.65 1.48 -37.78
C GLU A 519 7.89 1.55 -36.88
N ARG A 520 7.93 0.73 -35.85
CA ARG A 520 9.02 0.68 -34.86
C ARG A 520 9.24 -0.75 -34.37
N ILE A 521 10.47 -1.19 -34.34
CA ILE A 521 10.87 -2.40 -33.61
C ILE A 521 11.60 -2.02 -32.33
N VAL A 522 11.14 -2.59 -31.19
CA VAL A 522 11.81 -2.47 -29.89
C VAL A 522 12.43 -3.80 -29.54
N PHE A 523 13.75 -3.90 -29.63
CA PHE A 523 14.46 -5.08 -29.17
C PHE A 523 14.73 -4.99 -27.67
N ALA A 524 14.21 -5.96 -26.91
CA ALA A 524 14.42 -6.08 -25.48
C ALA A 524 15.49 -7.15 -25.17
N PRO A 525 16.77 -6.77 -25.03
CA PRO A 525 17.86 -7.70 -24.74
C PRO A 525 17.76 -8.27 -23.34
N GLN A 526 18.37 -9.44 -23.13
CA GLN A 526 18.56 -10.04 -21.82
C GLN A 526 20.05 -10.27 -21.55
N ALA A 527 20.45 -10.09 -20.28
CA ALA A 527 21.83 -10.22 -19.87
C ALA A 527 22.41 -11.64 -20.08
N LYS A 528 21.55 -12.68 -20.02
CA LYS A 528 21.97 -14.09 -20.01
C LYS A 528 21.68 -14.86 -21.28
N VAL A 529 20.86 -14.35 -22.18
CA VAL A 529 20.48 -15.05 -23.40
C VAL A 529 20.36 -14.09 -24.59
N PRO A 530 20.94 -14.45 -25.74
CA PRO A 530 21.90 -15.51 -25.91
C PRO A 530 23.24 -15.19 -25.23
N THR A 531 24.03 -16.22 -24.86
CA THR A 531 25.31 -16.04 -24.19
C THR A 531 26.44 -15.73 -25.19
N GLU A 532 26.37 -16.33 -26.37
CA GLU A 532 27.44 -16.27 -27.36
C GLU A 532 27.50 -14.88 -28.02
N ARG A 533 28.72 -14.35 -28.14
CA ARG A 533 28.97 -13.05 -28.77
C ARG A 533 28.44 -12.98 -30.20
N GLN A 534 28.62 -14.04 -30.96
CA GLN A 534 28.22 -14.08 -32.39
C GLN A 534 26.71 -14.05 -32.55
N ASP A 535 25.96 -14.68 -31.65
CA ASP A 535 24.50 -14.67 -31.67
C ASP A 535 23.95 -13.25 -31.39
N ARG A 536 24.56 -12.52 -30.46
CA ARG A 536 24.24 -11.12 -30.20
C ARG A 536 24.51 -10.21 -31.38
N ILE A 537 25.65 -10.41 -32.08
CA ILE A 537 25.98 -9.69 -33.30
C ILE A 537 24.96 -10.00 -34.40
N ALA A 538 24.57 -11.26 -34.58
CA ALA A 538 23.58 -11.65 -35.58
C ALA A 538 22.23 -10.94 -35.36
N ILE A 539 21.80 -10.78 -34.10
CA ILE A 539 20.57 -10.01 -33.77
C ILE A 539 20.73 -8.54 -34.20
N LEU A 540 21.86 -7.91 -33.85
CA LEU A 540 22.10 -6.49 -34.18
C LEU A 540 22.14 -6.26 -35.70
N LEU A 541 22.76 -7.17 -36.45
CA LEU A 541 22.79 -7.09 -37.90
C LEU A 541 21.40 -7.31 -38.53
N ALA A 542 20.59 -8.22 -37.99
CA ALA A 542 19.22 -8.41 -38.46
C ALA A 542 18.32 -7.18 -38.20
N LEU A 543 18.49 -6.52 -37.03
CA LEU A 543 17.82 -5.25 -36.74
C LEU A 543 18.24 -4.13 -37.69
N ALA A 544 19.54 -4.03 -37.98
CA ALA A 544 20.05 -3.06 -38.95
C ALA A 544 19.54 -3.34 -40.37
N ASP A 545 19.47 -4.63 -40.76
CA ASP A 545 18.93 -5.03 -42.06
C ASP A 545 17.41 -4.68 -42.18
N PHE A 546 16.68 -4.81 -41.09
CA PHE A 546 15.29 -4.31 -41.02
C PHE A 546 15.21 -2.80 -41.28
N SER A 547 16.01 -1.99 -40.57
CA SER A 547 16.03 -0.52 -40.79
C SER A 547 16.40 -0.14 -42.23
N ARG A 548 17.34 -0.83 -42.81
CA ARG A 548 17.77 -0.61 -44.21
C ARG A 548 16.68 -0.97 -45.22
N ARG A 549 15.91 -2.04 -44.97
CA ARG A 549 14.81 -2.49 -45.84
C ARG A 549 13.55 -1.66 -45.66
N HIS A 550 13.35 -1.08 -44.48
CA HIS A 550 12.19 -0.31 -44.12
C HIS A 550 12.60 1.10 -43.64
N PRO A 551 13.04 2.01 -44.52
CA PRO A 551 13.58 3.32 -44.10
C PRO A 551 12.60 4.24 -43.36
N ALA A 552 11.30 3.96 -43.43
CA ALA A 552 10.29 4.68 -42.68
C ALA A 552 10.10 4.14 -41.24
N ALA A 553 10.71 3.00 -40.91
CA ALA A 553 10.62 2.35 -39.63
C ALA A 553 11.89 2.52 -38.79
N GLU A 554 11.77 2.47 -37.48
CA GLU A 554 12.87 2.61 -36.53
C GLU A 554 13.16 1.28 -35.81
N ALA A 555 14.47 0.92 -35.69
CA ALA A 555 14.89 -0.18 -34.82
C ALA A 555 15.58 0.34 -33.57
N ILE A 556 15.02 0.06 -32.41
CA ILE A 556 15.49 0.49 -31.09
C ILE A 556 16.05 -0.69 -30.31
N VAL A 557 17.28 -0.57 -29.83
CA VAL A 557 17.87 -1.50 -28.84
C VAL A 557 17.62 -0.90 -27.45
N LYS A 558 16.64 -1.44 -26.73
CA LYS A 558 16.22 -0.92 -25.42
C LYS A 558 16.99 -1.61 -24.30
N VAL A 559 18.09 -1.00 -23.84
CA VAL A 559 18.90 -1.50 -22.73
C VAL A 559 18.33 -1.12 -21.36
N ARG A 560 18.78 -1.80 -20.30
CA ARG A 560 18.29 -1.56 -18.93
C ARG A 560 18.97 -0.39 -18.25
N SER A 561 20.27 -0.19 -18.49
CA SER A 561 21.12 0.83 -17.86
C SER A 561 22.18 1.31 -18.85
N LEU A 562 22.71 2.49 -18.62
CA LEU A 562 23.88 3.01 -19.35
C LEU A 562 25.18 2.62 -18.63
N PRO A 563 26.34 2.67 -19.32
CA PRO A 563 27.63 2.38 -18.71
C PRO A 563 27.90 3.26 -17.47
N GLY A 564 28.22 2.63 -16.34
CA GLY A 564 28.51 3.32 -15.06
C GLY A 564 27.39 3.24 -14.02
N GLU A 565 26.21 2.72 -14.34
CA GLU A 565 25.15 2.43 -13.39
C GLU A 565 25.29 1.01 -12.81
N GLN A 566 24.82 0.80 -11.55
CA GLN A 566 24.89 -0.53 -10.93
C GLN A 566 23.92 -1.50 -11.62
N GLU A 567 24.48 -2.51 -12.27
CA GLU A 567 23.72 -3.58 -12.90
C GLU A 567 23.50 -4.77 -11.95
N THR A 568 22.28 -5.30 -11.94
CA THR A 568 21.90 -6.50 -11.18
C THR A 568 22.51 -7.80 -11.78
N HIS A 569 22.95 -7.77 -13.04
CA HIS A 569 23.56 -8.90 -13.75
C HIS A 569 24.70 -8.42 -14.62
N HIS A 570 25.87 -9.04 -14.47
CA HIS A 570 27.02 -8.78 -15.30
C HIS A 570 26.81 -9.39 -16.70
N GLU A 571 26.88 -8.56 -17.74
CA GLU A 571 26.89 -8.99 -19.14
C GLU A 571 28.33 -9.16 -19.60
N GLU A 572 28.71 -10.36 -20.11
CA GLU A 572 30.02 -10.61 -20.64
C GLU A 572 30.24 -9.86 -21.99
N HIS A 573 29.19 -9.77 -22.79
CA HIS A 573 29.16 -9.08 -24.08
C HIS A 573 27.99 -8.09 -24.13
N SER A 574 28.22 -6.86 -23.67
CA SER A 574 27.19 -5.81 -23.68
C SER A 574 26.78 -5.44 -25.12
N TYR A 575 25.46 -5.33 -25.34
CA TYR A 575 24.95 -4.87 -26.65
C TYR A 575 25.45 -3.47 -26.98
N LEU A 576 25.63 -2.58 -26.03
CA LEU A 576 26.22 -1.26 -26.26
C LEU A 576 27.62 -1.32 -26.78
N SER A 577 28.46 -2.17 -26.17
CA SER A 577 29.86 -2.36 -26.63
C SER A 577 29.92 -2.98 -28.04
N LEU A 578 29.02 -3.94 -28.31
CA LEU A 578 28.95 -4.57 -29.63
C LEU A 578 28.47 -3.59 -30.71
N ILE A 579 27.52 -2.72 -30.43
CA ILE A 579 27.09 -1.68 -31.38
C ILE A 579 28.23 -0.71 -31.67
N GLN A 580 28.98 -0.28 -30.66
CA GLN A 580 30.15 0.59 -30.86
C GLN A 580 31.24 -0.08 -31.72
N GLU A 581 31.52 -1.35 -31.47
CA GLU A 581 32.49 -2.13 -32.21
C GLU A 581 32.09 -2.31 -33.70
N LEU A 582 30.79 -2.71 -33.92
CA LEU A 582 30.26 -2.90 -35.26
C LEU A 582 30.17 -1.57 -36.05
N THR A 583 29.94 -0.47 -35.39
CA THR A 583 29.96 0.86 -35.98
C THR A 583 31.41 1.26 -36.38
N ALA A 584 32.36 0.96 -35.49
CA ALA A 584 33.78 1.24 -35.77
C ALA A 584 34.35 0.37 -36.90
N SER A 585 33.89 -0.89 -37.06
CA SER A 585 34.27 -1.79 -38.17
C SER A 585 33.57 -1.46 -39.47
N GLY A 586 32.50 -0.62 -39.44
CA GLY A 586 31.71 -0.27 -40.62
C GLY A 586 30.63 -1.29 -40.99
N GLU A 587 30.38 -2.28 -40.16
CA GLU A 587 29.28 -3.26 -40.31
C GLU A 587 27.92 -2.66 -40.00
N LEU A 588 27.87 -1.69 -39.07
CA LEU A 588 26.70 -0.85 -38.78
C LEU A 588 26.94 0.58 -39.25
N ALA A 589 26.01 1.15 -39.99
CA ALA A 589 26.03 2.57 -40.32
C ALA A 589 25.47 3.41 -39.18
N ALA A 590 25.91 4.66 -39.07
CA ALA A 590 25.32 5.61 -38.13
C ALA A 590 23.86 5.83 -38.46
N GLY A 591 22.97 5.51 -37.54
CA GLY A 591 21.52 5.61 -37.72
C GLY A 591 20.78 4.31 -38.06
N ASP A 592 21.51 3.19 -38.28
CA ASP A 592 20.86 1.88 -38.45
C ASP A 592 20.07 1.45 -37.21
N LEU A 593 20.57 1.78 -36.02
CA LEU A 593 19.99 1.43 -34.74
C LEU A 593 19.95 2.62 -33.80
N SER A 594 18.85 2.76 -33.06
CA SER A 594 18.71 3.69 -31.94
C SER A 594 18.91 2.94 -30.61
N ILE A 595 19.57 3.58 -29.65
CA ILE A 595 19.74 3.03 -28.29
C ILE A 595 18.83 3.81 -27.33
N ALA A 596 18.09 3.08 -26.52
CA ALA A 596 17.18 3.69 -25.54
C ALA A 596 17.27 3.05 -24.16
N VAL A 597 17.02 3.86 -23.14
CA VAL A 597 16.82 3.47 -21.73
C VAL A 597 15.50 4.05 -21.24
N GLY A 598 14.93 3.49 -20.21
CA GLY A 598 13.66 3.97 -19.63
C GLY A 598 12.66 2.86 -19.43
N PRO A 599 11.46 3.17 -18.94
CA PRO A 599 10.39 2.18 -18.77
C PRO A 599 9.91 1.67 -20.15
N MET A 600 9.51 0.39 -20.20
CA MET A 600 9.05 -0.24 -21.45
C MET A 600 7.80 0.43 -22.01
N ASP A 601 6.98 1.01 -21.15
CA ASP A 601 5.73 1.69 -21.48
C ASP A 601 5.89 2.84 -22.50
N GLU A 602 7.04 3.51 -22.49
CA GLU A 602 7.35 4.62 -23.39
C GLU A 602 7.63 4.15 -24.82
N PHE A 603 8.00 2.87 -24.98
CA PHE A 603 8.40 2.30 -26.26
C PHE A 603 7.33 1.40 -26.89
N LEU A 604 6.50 0.75 -26.08
CA LEU A 604 5.42 -0.11 -26.52
C LEU A 604 4.15 0.71 -26.79
N THR A 605 4.16 1.43 -27.90
CA THR A 605 3.04 2.27 -28.39
C THR A 605 2.40 1.67 -29.63
N ALA A 606 1.26 2.18 -30.04
CA ALA A 606 0.61 1.79 -31.30
C ALA A 606 1.60 1.92 -32.47
N GLY A 607 1.63 0.93 -33.37
CA GLY A 607 2.58 0.88 -34.49
C GLY A 607 3.93 0.25 -34.13
N SER A 608 4.22 -0.03 -32.85
CA SER A 608 5.44 -0.70 -32.45
C SER A 608 5.31 -2.23 -32.44
N ALA A 609 6.44 -2.93 -32.62
CA ALA A 609 6.56 -4.36 -32.38
C ALA A 609 7.68 -4.65 -31.39
N LEU A 610 7.48 -5.65 -30.53
CA LEU A 610 8.54 -6.12 -29.64
C LEU A 610 9.27 -7.31 -30.24
N VAL A 611 10.61 -7.30 -30.13
CA VAL A 611 11.47 -8.42 -30.49
C VAL A 611 12.33 -8.79 -29.28
N THR A 612 12.43 -10.08 -28.99
CA THR A 612 13.28 -10.57 -27.90
C THR A 612 13.60 -12.05 -28.07
N VAL A 613 14.53 -12.57 -27.28
CA VAL A 613 14.77 -14.03 -27.19
C VAL A 613 13.86 -14.64 -26.10
N SER A 614 13.72 -14.00 -24.93
CA SER A 614 12.92 -14.59 -23.83
C SER A 614 12.52 -13.56 -22.74
N SER A 615 12.40 -12.28 -23.07
CA SER A 615 12.03 -11.25 -22.09
C SER A 615 10.54 -11.34 -21.70
N THR A 616 10.25 -11.10 -20.41
CA THR A 616 8.86 -10.91 -19.95
C THR A 616 8.16 -9.70 -20.58
N ALA A 617 8.91 -8.77 -21.18
CA ALA A 617 8.37 -7.67 -21.96
C ALA A 617 7.52 -8.16 -23.14
N ALA A 618 7.74 -9.40 -23.61
CA ALA A 618 6.88 -10.04 -24.61
C ALA A 618 5.42 -10.11 -24.14
N LEU A 619 5.20 -10.43 -22.87
CA LEU A 619 3.85 -10.47 -22.30
C LEU A 619 3.23 -9.07 -22.22
N GLU A 620 4.02 -8.04 -21.92
CA GLU A 620 3.55 -6.64 -21.88
C GLU A 620 3.18 -6.13 -23.29
N SER A 621 3.93 -6.55 -24.33
CA SER A 621 3.65 -6.26 -25.73
C SER A 621 2.35 -6.92 -26.19
N ILE A 622 2.22 -8.21 -25.91
CA ILE A 622 1.01 -8.99 -26.23
C ILE A 622 -0.22 -8.42 -25.55
N ASP A 623 -0.13 -8.04 -24.26
CA ASP A 623 -1.24 -7.46 -23.48
C ASP A 623 -1.79 -6.17 -24.12
N ARG A 624 -0.97 -5.44 -24.85
CA ARG A 624 -1.34 -4.24 -25.59
C ARG A 624 -1.81 -4.50 -27.04
N GLY A 625 -1.91 -5.78 -27.42
CA GLY A 625 -2.26 -6.17 -28.77
C GLY A 625 -1.20 -5.77 -29.82
N LEU A 626 0.07 -5.69 -29.41
CA LEU A 626 1.17 -5.33 -30.32
C LEU A 626 1.82 -6.57 -30.91
N GLN A 627 2.37 -6.39 -32.12
CA GLN A 627 3.17 -7.41 -32.79
C GLN A 627 4.35 -7.83 -31.93
N THR A 628 4.60 -9.13 -31.85
CA THR A 628 5.69 -9.68 -31.02
C THR A 628 6.41 -10.79 -31.75
N LEU A 629 7.73 -10.79 -31.69
CA LEU A 629 8.57 -11.86 -32.25
C LEU A 629 9.54 -12.38 -31.19
N ILE A 630 9.51 -13.69 -31.00
CA ILE A 630 10.48 -14.41 -30.19
C ILE A 630 11.49 -15.07 -31.14
N ILE A 631 12.75 -14.65 -31.05
CA ILE A 631 13.80 -15.15 -31.92
C ILE A 631 14.07 -16.63 -31.62
N SER A 632 13.94 -17.49 -32.63
CA SER A 632 14.05 -18.93 -32.52
C SER A 632 15.35 -19.50 -33.13
N ASP A 633 16.19 -18.70 -33.81
CA ASP A 633 17.42 -19.15 -34.44
C ASP A 633 18.39 -19.82 -33.46
N PHE A 634 18.35 -19.44 -32.20
CA PHE A 634 19.23 -20.01 -31.16
C PHE A 634 18.61 -21.24 -30.50
N GLY A 635 17.45 -21.67 -30.97
CA GLY A 635 16.64 -22.77 -30.43
C GLY A 635 15.49 -22.30 -29.55
N VAL A 636 14.56 -23.22 -29.27
CA VAL A 636 13.47 -23.06 -28.30
C VAL A 636 13.69 -24.09 -27.22
N SER A 637 14.02 -23.65 -26.03
CA SER A 637 14.40 -24.54 -24.93
C SER A 637 14.20 -23.92 -23.55
N GLU A 638 14.18 -24.77 -22.53
CA GLU A 638 14.16 -24.36 -21.14
C GLU A 638 15.39 -23.55 -20.70
N ASP A 639 16.55 -23.84 -21.31
CA ASP A 639 17.80 -23.13 -20.98
C ASP A 639 17.81 -21.70 -21.53
N LEU A 640 17.15 -21.47 -22.66
CA LEU A 640 16.92 -20.16 -23.25
C LEU A 640 15.72 -19.42 -22.63
N LEU A 641 14.93 -20.08 -21.77
CA LEU A 641 13.75 -19.55 -21.12
C LEU A 641 12.63 -19.10 -22.07
N ASN A 642 12.63 -19.58 -23.30
CA ASN A 642 11.66 -19.23 -24.35
C ASN A 642 10.71 -20.38 -24.73
N ALA A 643 10.86 -21.57 -24.11
CA ALA A 643 9.99 -22.72 -24.37
C ALA A 643 8.50 -22.43 -24.09
N VAL A 644 8.18 -21.47 -23.27
CA VAL A 644 6.79 -21.05 -23.00
C VAL A 644 6.09 -20.47 -24.23
N PHE A 645 6.85 -19.96 -25.20
CA PHE A 645 6.33 -19.41 -26.45
C PHE A 645 6.21 -20.44 -27.56
N ASP A 646 6.54 -21.70 -27.27
CA ASP A 646 6.28 -22.79 -28.23
C ASP A 646 4.81 -22.84 -28.59
N GLU A 647 4.52 -23.14 -29.86
CA GLU A 647 3.15 -23.16 -30.42
C GLU A 647 2.36 -21.83 -30.32
N SER A 648 3.00 -20.73 -29.88
CA SER A 648 2.31 -19.43 -29.75
C SER A 648 2.00 -18.78 -31.10
N GLY A 649 2.73 -19.13 -32.15
CA GLY A 649 2.65 -18.47 -33.47
C GLY A 649 3.51 -17.22 -33.61
N ILE A 650 4.25 -16.82 -32.55
CA ILE A 650 5.15 -15.65 -32.60
C ILE A 650 6.65 -16.03 -32.58
N LEU A 651 6.96 -17.30 -32.72
CA LEU A 651 8.34 -17.71 -32.97
C LEU A 651 8.72 -17.34 -34.40
N GLY A 652 9.88 -16.72 -34.58
CA GLY A 652 10.37 -16.33 -35.89
C GLY A 652 11.87 -16.29 -35.93
N THR A 653 12.42 -16.18 -37.16
CA THR A 653 13.84 -16.18 -37.42
C THR A 653 14.39 -14.75 -37.52
N LEU A 654 15.72 -14.62 -37.48
CA LEU A 654 16.41 -13.37 -37.80
C LEU A 654 16.08 -12.88 -39.22
N GLN A 655 15.76 -13.82 -40.16
CA GLN A 655 15.32 -13.47 -41.49
C GLN A 655 13.91 -12.89 -41.49
N ASP A 656 13.01 -13.38 -40.63
CA ASP A 656 11.67 -12.82 -40.43
C ASP A 656 11.75 -11.43 -39.82
N LEU A 657 12.61 -11.25 -38.81
CA LEU A 657 12.93 -9.96 -38.22
C LEU A 657 13.37 -8.94 -39.26
N ALA A 658 14.39 -9.28 -40.07
CA ALA A 658 14.93 -8.42 -41.12
C ALA A 658 13.91 -8.08 -42.22
N ALA A 659 12.94 -8.96 -42.46
CA ALA A 659 11.85 -8.76 -43.40
C ALA A 659 10.61 -8.05 -42.80
N GLY A 660 10.61 -7.73 -41.51
CA GLY A 660 9.48 -7.12 -40.80
C GLY A 660 8.29 -8.06 -40.66
N ARG A 661 8.45 -9.37 -40.80
CA ARG A 661 7.37 -10.36 -40.60
C ARG A 661 7.22 -10.69 -39.13
N ILE A 662 6.48 -9.88 -38.45
CA ILE A 662 6.21 -10.00 -37.00
C ILE A 662 4.70 -10.17 -36.81
N GLY A 663 4.29 -11.17 -36.06
CA GLY A 663 2.90 -11.57 -35.94
C GLY A 663 2.29 -11.34 -34.57
N PHE A 664 1.14 -11.97 -34.36
CA PHE A 664 0.41 -12.01 -33.11
C PHE A 664 0.27 -13.46 -32.62
N PRO A 665 0.17 -13.68 -31.30
CA PRO A 665 -0.01 -15.03 -30.79
C PRO A 665 -1.42 -15.54 -31.13
N CYS A 666 -1.53 -16.88 -31.27
CA CYS A 666 -2.82 -17.54 -31.54
C CYS A 666 -3.71 -17.58 -30.29
N ASP A 667 -5.02 -17.55 -30.46
CA ASP A 667 -6.03 -17.44 -29.39
C ASP A 667 -5.94 -18.56 -28.36
N TRP A 668 -5.74 -19.81 -28.78
CA TRP A 668 -5.67 -20.92 -27.85
C TRP A 668 -4.46 -20.80 -26.90
N TRP A 669 -3.30 -20.34 -27.41
CA TRP A 669 -2.13 -20.12 -26.59
C TRP A 669 -2.36 -18.99 -25.59
N LEU A 670 -3.03 -17.91 -26.00
CA LEU A 670 -3.39 -16.81 -25.10
C LEU A 670 -4.22 -17.32 -23.93
N GLN A 671 -5.25 -18.14 -24.19
CA GLN A 671 -6.15 -18.67 -23.16
C GLN A 671 -5.50 -19.66 -22.20
N GLU A 672 -4.62 -20.54 -22.70
CA GLU A 672 -3.91 -21.52 -21.88
C GLU A 672 -2.73 -20.95 -21.09
N ASN A 673 -2.18 -19.83 -21.55
CA ASN A 673 -1.07 -19.15 -20.91
C ASN A 673 -1.53 -17.95 -20.08
N TYR A 674 -0.93 -16.79 -20.19
CA TYR A 674 -1.05 -15.67 -19.24
C TYR A 674 -2.29 -14.79 -19.47
N PHE A 675 -2.97 -14.93 -20.62
CA PHE A 675 -4.03 -14.02 -21.09
C PHE A 675 -5.45 -14.58 -20.89
N HIS A 676 -5.58 -15.63 -20.09
CA HIS A 676 -6.90 -16.14 -19.71
C HIS A 676 -7.72 -15.06 -18.97
N PRO A 677 -9.06 -15.10 -19.01
CA PRO A 677 -9.89 -14.17 -18.25
C PRO A 677 -9.54 -14.14 -16.76
N PRO A 678 -9.78 -12.99 -16.06
CA PRO A 678 -9.50 -12.91 -14.63
C PRO A 678 -10.13 -14.07 -13.85
N SER A 679 -9.31 -14.76 -13.06
CA SER A 679 -9.74 -15.88 -12.24
C SER A 679 -10.05 -15.44 -10.83
N THR A 680 -11.12 -15.96 -10.24
CA THR A 680 -11.45 -15.77 -8.83
C THR A 680 -10.82 -16.83 -7.92
N GLU A 681 -10.07 -17.77 -8.47
CA GLU A 681 -9.50 -18.91 -7.72
C GLU A 681 -8.65 -18.46 -6.53
N VAL A 682 -7.70 -17.53 -6.77
CA VAL A 682 -6.81 -17.04 -5.71
C VAL A 682 -7.57 -16.25 -4.66
N LYS A 683 -8.51 -15.38 -5.07
CA LYS A 683 -9.37 -14.64 -4.14
C LYS A 683 -10.18 -15.59 -3.25
N ARG A 684 -10.75 -16.64 -3.83
CA ARG A 684 -11.46 -17.70 -3.10
C ARG A 684 -10.52 -18.47 -2.16
N ALA A 685 -9.34 -18.86 -2.63
CA ALA A 685 -8.36 -19.58 -1.83
C ALA A 685 -7.90 -18.75 -0.61
N PHE A 686 -7.66 -17.44 -0.79
CA PHE A 686 -7.32 -16.57 0.31
C PHE A 686 -8.45 -16.45 1.35
N ARG A 687 -9.71 -16.33 0.92
CA ARG A 687 -10.86 -16.33 1.84
C ARG A 687 -10.94 -17.64 2.64
N ILE A 688 -10.73 -18.77 2.00
CA ILE A 688 -10.73 -20.08 2.67
C ILE A 688 -9.57 -20.17 3.69
N LEU A 689 -8.36 -19.77 3.31
CA LEU A 689 -7.22 -19.76 4.21
C LEU A 689 -7.43 -18.82 5.39
N ALA A 690 -7.97 -17.63 5.15
CA ALA A 690 -8.29 -16.67 6.19
C ALA A 690 -9.34 -17.22 7.17
N ALA A 691 -10.44 -17.78 6.68
CA ALA A 691 -11.46 -18.39 7.51
C ALA A 691 -10.89 -19.53 8.38
N ARG A 692 -10.05 -20.40 7.79
CA ARG A 692 -9.38 -21.48 8.53
C ARG A 692 -8.40 -20.96 9.58
N SER A 693 -7.68 -19.86 9.29
CA SER A 693 -6.82 -19.18 10.27
C SER A 693 -7.63 -18.61 11.44
N GLN A 694 -8.70 -17.87 11.15
CA GLN A 694 -9.59 -17.25 12.15
C GLN A 694 -10.23 -18.31 13.06
N GLN A 695 -10.53 -19.48 12.52
CA GLN A 695 -11.11 -20.62 13.25
C GLN A 695 -10.06 -21.54 13.90
N TYR A 696 -8.76 -21.18 13.90
CA TYR A 696 -7.66 -22.00 14.41
C TYR A 696 -7.57 -23.42 13.80
N GLN A 697 -8.04 -23.58 12.56
CA GLN A 697 -8.03 -24.87 11.85
C GLN A 697 -6.73 -25.17 11.10
N LEU A 698 -5.85 -24.17 10.95
CA LEU A 698 -4.54 -24.33 10.36
C LEU A 698 -3.54 -24.80 11.42
N GLN A 699 -3.08 -26.04 11.28
CA GLN A 699 -2.11 -26.61 12.21
C GLN A 699 -0.68 -26.38 11.71
N SER A 700 0.22 -26.08 12.65
CA SER A 700 1.65 -26.00 12.33
C SER A 700 2.19 -27.41 12.08
N GLN A 701 3.01 -27.55 11.05
CA GLN A 701 3.70 -28.81 10.77
C GLN A 701 4.69 -29.12 11.90
N PRO A 702 4.68 -30.34 12.51
CA PRO A 702 5.51 -30.66 13.68
C PRO A 702 7.02 -30.45 13.47
N TRP A 703 7.50 -30.71 12.25
CA TRP A 703 8.92 -30.58 11.90
C TRP A 703 9.38 -29.12 11.71
N ILE A 704 8.47 -28.16 11.53
CA ILE A 704 8.78 -26.73 11.47
C ILE A 704 9.15 -26.20 12.85
N LYS A 705 8.64 -26.80 13.94
CA LYS A 705 9.03 -26.46 15.32
C LYS A 705 10.52 -26.74 15.61
N HIS A 706 11.19 -27.51 14.77
CA HIS A 706 12.61 -27.82 14.85
C HIS A 706 13.50 -27.00 13.90
N ILE A 707 13.08 -25.79 13.53
CA ILE A 707 13.82 -24.90 12.59
C ILE A 707 15.14 -24.35 13.17
N ASN A 708 15.53 -24.68 14.36
CA ASN A 708 16.95 -24.72 14.73
C ASN A 708 17.76 -25.76 13.92
N SER A 709 17.16 -26.30 12.85
CA SER A 709 17.81 -27.25 11.97
C SER A 709 18.83 -26.53 11.08
N TRP A 710 19.92 -27.21 10.79
CA TRP A 710 21.01 -26.80 9.90
C TRP A 710 20.50 -26.18 8.55
N ARG A 711 19.28 -26.45 8.12
CA ARG A 711 18.68 -25.92 6.88
C ARG A 711 18.26 -24.46 7.02
N ALA A 712 17.67 -24.05 8.14
CA ALA A 712 17.31 -22.65 8.38
C ALA A 712 18.58 -21.83 8.61
N VAL A 713 19.52 -22.32 9.41
CA VAL A 713 20.84 -21.69 9.60
C VAL A 713 21.59 -21.57 8.26
N ARG A 714 21.52 -22.59 7.42
CA ARG A 714 22.15 -22.54 6.08
C ARG A 714 21.42 -21.59 5.13
N ALA A 715 20.10 -21.47 5.21
CA ALA A 715 19.32 -20.48 4.46
C ALA A 715 19.64 -19.05 4.94
N GLU A 716 19.71 -18.84 6.25
CA GLU A 716 20.12 -17.57 6.86
C GLU A 716 21.55 -17.17 6.48
N LEU A 717 22.51 -18.09 6.57
CA LEU A 717 23.88 -17.84 6.15
C LEU A 717 23.98 -17.50 4.66
N ARG A 718 23.17 -18.13 3.79
CA ARG A 718 23.15 -17.80 2.36
C ARG A 718 22.53 -16.44 2.06
N THR A 719 21.53 -16.03 2.82
CA THR A 719 20.88 -14.72 2.62
C THR A 719 21.63 -13.59 3.33
N ALA A 720 22.40 -13.88 4.38
CA ALA A 720 23.23 -12.92 5.10
C ALA A 720 24.66 -12.78 4.51
N ALA A 721 25.11 -13.74 3.69
CA ALA A 721 26.45 -13.68 3.13
C ALA A 721 26.57 -12.61 2.04
N PRO A 722 27.64 -11.82 2.01
CA PRO A 722 27.94 -10.90 0.92
C PRO A 722 27.93 -11.61 -0.44
N GLN A 723 27.47 -10.93 -1.48
CA GLN A 723 27.33 -11.48 -2.84
C GLN A 723 28.59 -12.22 -3.34
N PRO A 724 29.82 -11.70 -3.16
CA PRO A 724 31.05 -12.41 -3.57
C PRO A 724 31.22 -13.80 -2.92
N VAL A 725 30.77 -13.96 -1.66
CA VAL A 725 30.84 -15.24 -0.96
C VAL A 725 29.81 -16.23 -1.51
N VAL A 726 28.62 -15.74 -1.86
CA VAL A 726 27.56 -16.53 -2.50
C VAL A 726 28.00 -17.00 -3.88
N ASP A 727 28.62 -16.12 -4.64
CA ASP A 727 29.10 -16.42 -6.01
C ASP A 727 30.30 -17.38 -5.99
N GLY A 728 31.24 -17.21 -5.06
CA GLY A 728 32.33 -18.15 -4.83
C GLY A 728 31.82 -19.55 -4.44
N TYR A 729 30.82 -19.64 -3.60
CA TYR A 729 30.17 -20.90 -3.24
C TYR A 729 29.44 -21.54 -4.45
N ARG A 730 28.74 -20.76 -5.25
CA ARG A 730 28.07 -21.22 -6.49
C ARG A 730 29.10 -21.75 -7.50
N PHE A 731 30.17 -21.02 -7.72
CA PHE A 731 31.27 -21.43 -8.62
C PHE A 731 31.87 -22.77 -8.15
N THR A 732 32.15 -22.93 -6.86
CA THR A 732 32.68 -24.18 -6.28
C THR A 732 31.70 -25.34 -6.48
N LEU A 733 30.39 -25.12 -6.27
CA LEU A 733 29.37 -26.15 -6.50
C LEU A 733 29.25 -26.53 -8.00
N GLU A 734 29.38 -25.58 -8.90
CA GLU A 734 29.38 -25.87 -10.34
C GLU A 734 30.59 -26.69 -10.76
N GLN A 735 31.77 -26.36 -10.24
CA GLN A 735 32.98 -27.16 -10.50
C GLN A 735 32.84 -28.60 -10.01
N ILE A 736 32.28 -28.78 -8.82
CA ILE A 736 31.96 -30.12 -8.25
C ILE A 736 30.94 -30.87 -9.11
N ARG A 737 29.93 -30.18 -9.66
CA ARG A 737 28.95 -30.78 -10.56
C ARG A 737 29.53 -31.12 -11.91
N ARG A 738 30.38 -30.26 -12.48
CA ARG A 738 31.12 -30.53 -13.71
C ARG A 738 32.05 -31.72 -13.54
N PHE A 739 32.72 -31.81 -12.40
CA PHE A 739 33.57 -32.97 -12.08
C PHE A 739 32.76 -34.27 -11.96
N LYS A 740 31.62 -34.25 -11.23
CA LYS A 740 30.70 -35.41 -11.12
C LYS A 740 30.06 -35.83 -12.44
N ARG A 741 29.83 -34.90 -13.38
CA ARG A 741 29.37 -35.23 -14.76
C ARG A 741 30.46 -35.81 -15.64
N ARG A 742 31.74 -35.55 -15.35
CA ARG A 742 32.88 -36.16 -16.09
C ARG A 742 33.26 -37.53 -15.56
N VAL A 743 32.85 -37.89 -14.36
CA VAL A 743 33.14 -39.16 -13.70
C VAL A 743 31.97 -40.16 -13.83
N ARG A 744 30.81 -39.70 -14.32
CA ARG A 744 29.73 -40.54 -14.86
C ARG A 744 29.78 -40.58 -16.39
#